data_9b170723d7de4f96088500b4db732a3d
#
_entry.id   9b170723d7de4f96088500b4db732a3d
#
_cell.length_a   1.000
_cell.length_b   1.000
_cell.length_c   1.000
_cell.angle_alpha   90.00
_cell.angle_beta   90.00
_cell.angle_gamma   90.00
#
_symmetry.space_group_name_H-M   'P 1'
#
loop_
_entity.id
_entity.type
_entity.pdbx_description
1 polymer ?
#
loop_
_entity_poly.entity_id
_entity_poly.type
_entity_poly.pdbx_seq_one_letter_code
_entity_poly.pdbx_strand_id
1 'polypeptide(L)'
;MHFPNRSGRLFWFLFWLAVGPLVLIFPASAWLYWTLEPLQKIYLTTYAVSSVGAGIPHNETTIRWVMKTAPRRKPEAASSEEVIAGPDLKLPVSLSPKAIAEGWNGVAYSAPEKVPADALAKGLRDYVYDGVSVWWLFGRPMLNSLAVLMLLYVLWVWMKQGSGRWRQQEERHGRRTKGPELASAFGWRGAKTNGIRFRLRFENALLRWLPFGPSYCVPKRLEASHILMMGDTGSGKSNAIRQLLRQVRERGETAIVYDPAMDFVSEFYSPARGDLILNPLDQRCPYWSLGNEIDRDETAATIAAALLPEKEYEKEFFTDGPRRILAHLLKRQPQPRDILSMMAEPSRIEFAVKGTPLAALLDAGAPAQRAGVLASLNMVADSLELLPEWEHTRPTFGTAEWYESRKRWVFLTSTPAYRAKILPLHSVWLDLFILRMMGYCEDQTAKPVWFVLDELASLNKLPQLHTAVTENRKYGNPVVVGFQGRSQLEKRYGQDADAMLSQPATKLFFKTTEPHAAKWISDAIGEIEVERLKESRSMKLFGSRKSYAMEIATKPLVMASEISGLEPLHGFIKQENKVVPVHFQYARKHGGQPEFIERKLPEIAPRPSPPTLIVRTEQSKTPAALQATLPLFDAPADMPVDKSKEAFVWDASKGIE
;
A
#
# COMPACT_ATOMS: atom_id res chain seq x y z
N MET A 1 34.63 21.35 -6.50
CA MET A 1 33.87 22.51 -5.96
C MET A 1 33.05 21.99 -4.79
N HIS A 2 33.34 22.43 -3.57
CA HIS A 2 32.58 22.09 -2.38
C HIS A 2 31.19 22.71 -2.47
N PHE A 3 30.17 21.87 -2.47
CA PHE A 3 28.77 22.36 -2.38
C PHE A 3 28.51 22.87 -0.97
N PRO A 4 27.93 24.07 -0.81
CA PRO A 4 27.65 24.64 0.49
C PRO A 4 26.58 23.80 1.24
N ASN A 5 26.73 23.73 2.55
CA ASN A 5 25.83 23.14 3.53
C ASN A 5 24.36 23.54 3.27
N ARG A 6 23.39 22.80 3.82
CA ARG A 6 21.93 23.06 3.67
C ARG A 6 21.55 24.54 3.86
N SER A 7 22.25 25.27 4.77
CA SER A 7 22.10 26.71 5.00
C SER A 7 22.49 27.56 3.78
N GLY A 8 23.54 27.18 3.07
CA GLY A 8 23.98 27.91 1.88
C GLY A 8 23.00 27.78 0.70
N ARG A 9 22.27 26.66 0.56
CA ARG A 9 21.28 26.50 -0.51
C ARG A 9 20.04 27.34 -0.27
N LEU A 10 19.61 27.47 0.99
CA LEU A 10 18.50 28.34 1.37
C LEU A 10 18.86 29.81 1.13
N PHE A 11 20.08 30.21 1.49
CA PHE A 11 20.58 31.55 1.23
C PHE A 11 20.58 31.90 -0.28
N TRP A 12 21.12 31.03 -1.14
CA TRP A 12 21.11 31.23 -2.59
C TRP A 12 19.70 31.20 -3.19
N PHE A 13 18.82 30.39 -2.66
CA PHE A 13 17.42 30.41 -3.06
C PHE A 13 16.74 31.72 -2.71
N LEU A 14 16.88 32.18 -1.46
CA LEU A 14 16.33 33.46 -1.01
C LEU A 14 16.98 34.66 -1.75
N PHE A 15 18.28 34.59 -2.04
CA PHE A 15 18.96 35.58 -2.86
C PHE A 15 18.36 35.65 -4.27
N TRP A 16 18.19 34.55 -4.97
CA TRP A 16 17.60 34.54 -6.31
C TRP A 16 16.10 34.86 -6.30
N LEU A 17 15.39 34.56 -5.23
CA LEU A 17 13.99 34.99 -5.06
C LEU A 17 13.87 36.51 -4.92
N ALA A 18 14.85 37.15 -4.29
CA ALA A 18 14.86 38.60 -4.11
C ALA A 18 15.48 39.34 -5.32
N VAL A 19 16.58 38.85 -5.85
CA VAL A 19 17.34 39.51 -6.93
C VAL A 19 16.86 39.11 -8.33
N GLY A 20 16.38 37.88 -8.50
CA GLY A 20 15.92 37.38 -9.78
C GLY A 20 14.77 38.18 -10.41
N PRO A 21 13.73 38.57 -9.68
CA PRO A 21 12.70 39.48 -10.18
C PRO A 21 13.25 40.84 -10.63
N LEU A 22 14.23 41.39 -9.88
CA LEU A 22 14.87 42.66 -10.27
C LEU A 22 15.68 42.52 -11.55
N VAL A 23 16.36 41.39 -11.76
CA VAL A 23 17.11 41.12 -13.00
C VAL A 23 16.15 40.92 -14.19
N LEU A 24 15.00 40.31 -14.01
CA LEU A 24 14.03 40.08 -15.07
C LEU A 24 13.10 41.26 -15.33
N ILE A 25 12.91 42.16 -14.35
CA ILE A 25 12.10 43.36 -14.56
C ILE A 25 12.72 44.30 -15.61
N PHE A 26 14.05 44.37 -15.66
CA PHE A 26 14.76 45.25 -16.57
C PHE A 26 14.49 44.88 -18.05
N PRO A 27 14.73 43.65 -18.53
CA PRO A 27 14.44 43.30 -19.90
C PRO A 27 12.94 43.29 -20.22
N ALA A 28 12.08 42.90 -19.26
CA ALA A 28 10.63 42.93 -19.46
C ALA A 28 10.10 44.36 -19.57
N SER A 29 10.58 45.28 -18.74
CA SER A 29 10.23 46.70 -18.82
C SER A 29 10.82 47.38 -20.04
N ALA A 30 12.05 47.00 -20.43
CA ALA A 30 12.65 47.46 -21.66
C ALA A 30 11.86 46.99 -22.88
N TRP A 31 11.52 45.71 -22.93
CA TRP A 31 10.70 45.18 -24.03
C TRP A 31 9.33 45.85 -24.11
N LEU A 32 8.63 46.04 -22.97
CA LEU A 32 7.37 46.79 -22.91
C LEU A 32 7.55 48.23 -23.42
N TYR A 33 8.61 48.92 -22.99
CA TYR A 33 8.92 50.26 -23.41
C TYR A 33 9.16 50.36 -24.94
N TRP A 34 9.84 49.37 -25.52
CA TRP A 34 10.09 49.32 -26.95
C TRP A 34 8.80 49.08 -27.79
N THR A 35 7.82 48.39 -27.24
CA THR A 35 6.53 48.14 -27.91
C THR A 35 5.56 49.30 -27.85
N LEU A 36 5.80 50.28 -26.98
CA LEU A 36 4.95 51.47 -26.87
C LEU A 36 5.13 52.42 -28.05
N GLU A 37 4.04 53.09 -28.41
CA GLU A 37 4.05 54.19 -29.38
C GLU A 37 4.86 55.40 -28.83
N PRO A 38 5.41 56.26 -29.70
CA PRO A 38 6.25 57.39 -29.26
C PRO A 38 5.57 58.28 -28.22
N LEU A 39 4.27 58.58 -28.35
CA LEU A 39 3.51 59.38 -27.39
C LEU A 39 3.38 58.67 -26.04
N GLN A 40 3.11 57.37 -26.05
CA GLN A 40 3.02 56.56 -24.82
C GLN A 40 4.35 56.49 -24.07
N LYS A 41 5.47 56.47 -24.80
CA LYS A 41 6.82 56.54 -24.20
C LYS A 41 7.03 57.87 -23.46
N ILE A 42 6.58 59.00 -24.08
CA ILE A 42 6.69 60.32 -23.46
C ILE A 42 5.84 60.37 -22.20
N TYR A 43 4.59 59.88 -22.25
CA TYR A 43 3.72 59.84 -21.06
C TYR A 43 4.31 59.01 -19.95
N LEU A 44 4.82 57.79 -20.23
CA LEU A 44 5.38 56.89 -19.24
C LEU A 44 6.66 57.48 -18.60
N THR A 45 7.56 58.05 -19.41
CA THR A 45 8.78 58.67 -18.88
C THR A 45 8.48 59.92 -18.05
N THR A 46 7.55 60.78 -18.52
CA THR A 46 7.11 61.94 -17.76
C THR A 46 6.44 61.55 -16.46
N TYR A 47 5.60 60.54 -16.45
CA TYR A 47 4.94 60.05 -15.26
C TYR A 47 5.94 59.44 -14.26
N ALA A 48 6.91 58.64 -14.73
CA ALA A 48 7.95 58.10 -13.91
C ALA A 48 8.85 59.18 -13.27
N VAL A 49 9.32 60.14 -14.08
CA VAL A 49 10.16 61.24 -13.62
C VAL A 49 9.43 62.15 -12.63
N SER A 50 8.17 62.54 -12.96
CA SER A 50 7.36 63.40 -12.05
C SER A 50 6.99 62.67 -10.75
N SER A 51 6.73 61.37 -10.80
CA SER A 51 6.41 60.58 -9.60
C SER A 51 7.62 60.43 -8.65
N VAL A 52 8.83 60.29 -9.21
CA VAL A 52 10.09 60.33 -8.41
C VAL A 52 10.34 61.75 -7.90
N GLY A 53 10.15 62.75 -8.75
CA GLY A 53 10.34 64.16 -8.42
C GLY A 53 9.33 64.70 -7.39
N ALA A 54 8.15 64.16 -7.30
CA ALA A 54 7.12 64.52 -6.32
C ALA A 54 7.55 64.30 -4.86
N GLY A 55 8.57 63.45 -4.62
CA GLY A 55 9.18 63.28 -3.31
C GLY A 55 10.21 64.36 -2.89
N ILE A 56 10.55 65.26 -3.81
CA ILE A 56 11.57 66.29 -3.60
C ILE A 56 10.87 67.65 -3.42
N PRO A 57 11.04 68.35 -2.27
CA PRO A 57 10.44 69.67 -2.04
C PRO A 57 10.86 70.69 -3.11
N HIS A 58 9.95 71.51 -3.57
CA HIS A 58 10.18 72.57 -4.54
C HIS A 58 10.69 72.11 -5.93
N ASN A 59 10.34 70.88 -6.35
CA ASN A 59 10.69 70.40 -7.65
C ASN A 59 9.64 70.81 -8.71
N GLU A 60 9.96 71.78 -9.52
CA GLU A 60 9.12 72.24 -10.62
C GLU A 60 9.63 71.63 -11.96
N THR A 61 8.74 71.05 -12.71
CA THR A 61 9.04 70.49 -14.04
C THR A 61 8.48 71.42 -15.09
N THR A 62 9.30 71.86 -16.06
CA THR A 62 8.83 72.65 -17.21
C THR A 62 8.22 71.73 -18.24
N ILE A 63 6.96 71.89 -18.53
CA ILE A 63 6.24 71.15 -19.50
C ILE A 63 5.72 72.01 -20.66
N ARG A 64 5.52 71.41 -21.80
CA ARG A 64 4.73 71.99 -22.91
C ARG A 64 3.58 71.08 -23.23
N TRP A 65 2.39 71.64 -23.29
CA TRP A 65 1.24 70.91 -23.72
C TRP A 65 1.32 70.69 -25.23
N VAL A 66 1.08 69.45 -25.69
CA VAL A 66 1.05 69.09 -27.09
C VAL A 66 -0.41 69.10 -27.55
N MET A 67 -0.75 70.02 -28.40
CA MET A 67 -2.07 70.11 -28.97
C MET A 67 -2.07 69.35 -30.30
N LYS A 68 -2.89 68.34 -30.43
CA LYS A 68 -3.16 67.69 -31.70
C LYS A 68 -4.30 68.47 -32.40
N THR A 69 -4.03 69.00 -33.57
CA THR A 69 -5.09 69.57 -34.38
C THR A 69 -5.84 68.41 -35.03
N ALA A 70 -7.18 68.48 -34.96
CA ALA A 70 -8.02 67.49 -35.64
C ALA A 70 -7.77 67.47 -37.12
N PRO A 71 -7.91 66.33 -37.84
CA PRO A 71 -7.76 66.26 -39.25
C PRO A 71 -8.75 67.22 -39.87
N ARG A 72 -8.31 68.06 -40.87
CA ARG A 72 -9.17 68.95 -41.59
C ARG A 72 -10.29 68.19 -42.30
N ARG A 73 -11.38 67.96 -41.57
CA ARG A 73 -12.65 67.65 -42.22
C ARG A 73 -13.21 68.97 -42.74
N LYS A 74 -13.88 68.89 -43.92
CA LYS A 74 -14.56 69.99 -44.56
C LYS A 74 -15.28 70.88 -43.54
N PRO A 75 -15.44 72.21 -43.79
CA PRO A 75 -15.55 73.29 -42.79
C PRO A 75 -16.86 73.38 -41.98
N GLU A 76 -17.44 72.32 -41.57
CA GLU A 76 -18.68 72.30 -40.78
C GLU A 76 -18.63 71.57 -39.39
N ALA A 77 -17.51 71.11 -38.93
CA ALA A 77 -17.44 70.51 -37.62
C ALA A 77 -16.42 71.22 -36.74
N ALA A 78 -16.88 71.66 -35.58
CA ALA A 78 -16.06 72.22 -34.50
C ALA A 78 -14.90 71.31 -34.16
N SER A 79 -13.66 71.80 -34.27
CA SER A 79 -12.44 71.06 -33.90
C SER A 79 -12.40 70.88 -32.41
N SER A 80 -12.57 69.70 -31.92
CA SER A 80 -12.17 69.34 -30.55
C SER A 80 -10.64 69.20 -30.51
N GLU A 81 -9.98 70.15 -29.88
CA GLU A 81 -8.56 70.09 -29.58
C GLU A 81 -8.33 69.16 -28.35
N GLU A 82 -7.59 68.07 -28.51
CA GLU A 82 -7.13 67.22 -27.41
C GLU A 82 -5.75 67.71 -26.96
N VAL A 83 -5.66 68.22 -25.76
CA VAL A 83 -4.40 68.69 -25.15
C VAL A 83 -3.69 67.54 -24.48
N ILE A 84 -2.48 67.26 -24.91
CA ILE A 84 -1.66 66.20 -24.38
C ILE A 84 -0.45 66.78 -23.67
N ALA A 85 -0.22 66.48 -22.40
CA ALA A 85 0.93 66.92 -21.65
C ALA A 85 2.18 66.10 -22.01
N GLY A 86 3.30 66.77 -22.26
CA GLY A 86 4.62 66.14 -22.54
C GLY A 86 5.77 66.95 -21.96
N PRO A 87 6.93 66.33 -21.68
CA PRO A 87 8.14 67.05 -21.24
C PRO A 87 8.66 67.91 -22.38
N ASP A 88 9.43 68.95 -22.03
CA ASP A 88 10.10 69.82 -23.01
C ASP A 88 11.30 69.10 -23.65
N LEU A 89 11.03 68.12 -24.47
CA LEU A 89 12.00 67.33 -25.23
C LEU A 89 12.10 67.87 -26.65
N LYS A 90 13.31 68.20 -27.07
CA LYS A 90 13.66 68.70 -28.43
C LYS A 90 13.41 67.66 -29.55
N LEU A 91 12.60 66.66 -29.33
CA LEU A 91 12.36 65.63 -30.30
C LEU A 91 11.10 65.96 -31.12
N PRO A 92 11.17 65.92 -32.44
CA PRO A 92 9.98 65.99 -33.28
C PRO A 92 9.11 64.77 -32.96
N VAL A 93 7.92 65.00 -32.41
CA VAL A 93 6.93 63.95 -32.26
C VAL A 93 6.48 63.55 -33.65
N SER A 94 7.04 62.44 -34.15
CA SER A 94 6.57 61.86 -35.39
C SER A 94 5.17 61.27 -35.16
N LEU A 95 4.22 61.78 -35.94
CA LEU A 95 2.88 61.18 -35.95
C LEU A 95 2.97 59.71 -36.38
N SER A 96 2.23 58.83 -35.74
CA SER A 96 2.17 57.43 -36.15
C SER A 96 1.65 57.33 -37.62
N PRO A 97 2.08 56.34 -38.40
CA PRO A 97 1.56 56.13 -39.75
C PRO A 97 0.02 56.06 -39.78
N LYS A 98 -0.60 55.56 -38.73
CA LYS A 98 -2.06 55.51 -38.58
C LYS A 98 -2.69 56.89 -38.42
N ALA A 99 -2.09 57.75 -37.59
CA ALA A 99 -2.55 59.12 -37.42
C ALA A 99 -2.39 59.97 -38.72
N ILE A 100 -1.30 59.75 -39.47
CA ILE A 100 -1.11 60.38 -40.78
C ILE A 100 -2.19 59.91 -41.77
N ALA A 101 -2.52 58.61 -41.81
CA ALA A 101 -3.58 58.03 -42.64
C ALA A 101 -4.95 58.54 -42.24
N GLU A 102 -5.18 58.89 -40.99
CA GLU A 102 -6.40 59.51 -40.47
C GLU A 102 -6.48 61.05 -40.76
N GLY A 103 -5.44 61.61 -41.39
CA GLY A 103 -5.43 63.01 -41.82
C GLY A 103 -4.98 64.02 -40.75
N TRP A 104 -4.26 63.61 -39.70
CA TRP A 104 -3.68 64.50 -38.68
C TRP A 104 -2.50 65.28 -39.28
N ASN A 105 -2.62 66.59 -39.41
CA ASN A 105 -1.67 67.40 -40.14
C ASN A 105 -0.63 68.17 -39.31
N GLY A 106 -0.62 68.06 -38.02
CA GLY A 106 0.37 68.82 -37.26
C GLY A 106 0.24 68.69 -35.76
N VAL A 107 1.30 69.05 -35.07
CA VAL A 107 1.40 69.09 -33.61
C VAL A 107 1.78 70.54 -33.25
N ALA A 108 0.91 71.21 -32.50
CA ALA A 108 1.19 72.53 -31.95
C ALA A 108 1.64 72.33 -30.48
N TYR A 109 2.60 73.13 -30.00
CA TYR A 109 3.08 73.17 -28.64
C TYR A 109 2.58 74.46 -27.95
N SER A 110 2.16 74.33 -26.70
CA SER A 110 1.90 75.49 -25.86
C SER A 110 3.19 76.23 -25.47
N ALA A 111 3.07 77.42 -24.94
CA ALA A 111 4.18 78.06 -24.24
C ALA A 111 4.66 77.17 -23.09
N PRO A 112 5.96 77.22 -22.77
CA PRO A 112 6.50 76.46 -21.63
C PRO A 112 5.86 76.96 -20.32
N GLU A 113 5.33 76.01 -19.53
CA GLU A 113 4.71 76.25 -18.25
C GLU A 113 5.44 75.45 -17.17
N LYS A 114 5.67 76.07 -15.99
CA LYS A 114 6.24 75.38 -14.84
C LYS A 114 5.13 74.79 -14.00
N VAL A 115 5.11 73.50 -13.86
CA VAL A 115 4.14 72.76 -13.06
C VAL A 115 4.85 71.98 -11.96
N PRO A 116 4.36 72.02 -10.68
CA PRO A 116 4.91 71.21 -9.62
C PRO A 116 4.87 69.71 -9.99
N ALA A 117 5.91 68.95 -9.69
CA ALA A 117 6.05 67.59 -10.07
C ALA A 117 4.95 66.66 -9.48
N ASP A 118 4.47 66.98 -8.25
CA ASP A 118 3.37 66.26 -7.58
C ASP A 118 2.03 66.45 -8.29
N ALA A 119 1.73 67.71 -8.74
CA ALA A 119 0.52 68.03 -9.46
C ALA A 119 0.51 67.33 -10.84
N LEU A 120 1.67 67.36 -11.54
CA LEU A 120 1.83 66.67 -12.81
C LEU A 120 1.70 65.16 -12.66
N ALA A 121 2.35 64.55 -11.65
CA ALA A 121 2.23 63.13 -11.40
C ALA A 121 0.80 62.69 -11.06
N LYS A 122 0.06 63.52 -10.28
CA LYS A 122 -1.35 63.29 -9.96
C LYS A 122 -2.20 63.38 -11.20
N GLY A 123 -2.03 64.41 -12.04
CA GLY A 123 -2.77 64.58 -13.27
C GLY A 123 -2.57 63.40 -14.26
N LEU A 124 -1.31 63.01 -14.46
CA LEU A 124 -1.01 61.86 -15.35
C LEU A 124 -1.60 60.54 -14.81
N ARG A 125 -1.55 60.36 -13.46
CA ARG A 125 -2.16 59.18 -12.84
C ARG A 125 -3.65 59.12 -13.09
N ASP A 126 -4.36 60.24 -12.84
CA ASP A 126 -5.81 60.25 -12.81
C ASP A 126 -6.40 60.30 -14.22
N TYR A 127 -5.75 61.02 -15.19
CA TYR A 127 -6.27 61.18 -16.54
C TYR A 127 -5.69 60.24 -17.63
N VAL A 128 -4.47 59.74 -17.41
CA VAL A 128 -3.81 58.88 -18.42
C VAL A 128 -3.76 57.41 -17.98
N TYR A 129 -3.63 57.18 -16.70
CA TYR A 129 -3.43 55.84 -16.15
C TYR A 129 -4.58 55.36 -15.21
N ASP A 130 -5.76 55.98 -15.32
CA ASP A 130 -6.97 55.56 -14.59
C ASP A 130 -6.75 55.33 -13.11
N GLY A 131 -5.98 56.20 -12.42
CA GLY A 131 -5.64 56.07 -11.02
C GLY A 131 -4.52 55.06 -10.68
N VAL A 132 -3.94 54.38 -11.66
CA VAL A 132 -2.87 53.39 -11.43
C VAL A 132 -1.55 54.09 -11.11
N SER A 133 -0.93 53.75 -9.98
CA SER A 133 0.37 54.30 -9.58
C SER A 133 1.51 53.79 -10.47
N VAL A 134 2.54 54.62 -10.68
CA VAL A 134 3.73 54.24 -11.46
C VAL A 134 4.40 52.97 -10.87
N TRP A 135 4.41 52.84 -9.55
CA TRP A 135 4.97 51.67 -8.88
C TRP A 135 4.22 50.37 -9.19
N TRP A 136 2.92 50.44 -9.42
CA TRP A 136 2.11 49.30 -9.84
C TRP A 136 2.31 48.93 -11.29
N LEU A 137 2.51 49.93 -12.17
CA LEU A 137 2.84 49.69 -13.57
C LEU A 137 4.14 48.88 -13.74
N PHE A 138 5.15 49.21 -12.94
CA PHE A 138 6.41 48.43 -12.90
C PHE A 138 6.32 47.18 -12.05
N GLY A 139 5.43 47.12 -11.06
CA GLY A 139 5.19 45.95 -10.21
C GLY A 139 4.60 44.76 -10.95
N ARG A 140 3.73 44.97 -11.94
CA ARG A 140 3.15 43.87 -12.73
C ARG A 140 4.21 43.01 -13.45
N PRO A 141 5.20 43.55 -14.17
CA PRO A 141 6.28 42.76 -14.75
C PRO A 141 7.08 41.98 -13.68
N MET A 142 7.24 42.58 -12.50
CA MET A 142 7.94 41.94 -11.38
C MET A 142 7.16 40.70 -10.88
N LEU A 143 5.86 40.78 -10.70
CA LEU A 143 5.02 39.65 -10.32
C LEU A 143 5.02 38.53 -11.37
N ASN A 144 4.96 38.88 -12.65
CA ASN A 144 5.05 37.93 -13.75
C ASN A 144 6.42 37.24 -13.78
N SER A 145 7.52 37.97 -13.57
CA SER A 145 8.86 37.41 -13.52
C SER A 145 9.06 36.51 -12.30
N LEU A 146 8.44 36.84 -11.17
CA LEU A 146 8.42 35.98 -9.99
C LEU A 146 7.70 34.65 -10.27
N ALA A 147 6.56 34.69 -10.95
CA ALA A 147 5.82 33.50 -11.36
C ALA A 147 6.65 32.60 -12.31
N VAL A 148 7.34 33.19 -13.28
CA VAL A 148 8.24 32.47 -14.18
C VAL A 148 9.41 31.83 -13.41
N LEU A 149 10.03 32.56 -12.49
CA LEU A 149 11.11 32.01 -11.66
C LEU A 149 10.63 30.87 -10.76
N MET A 150 9.44 30.97 -10.17
CA MET A 150 8.83 29.89 -9.43
C MET A 150 8.60 28.65 -10.30
N LEU A 151 8.10 28.84 -11.51
CA LEU A 151 7.90 27.76 -12.47
C LEU A 151 9.22 27.10 -12.85
N LEU A 152 10.26 27.90 -13.17
CA LEU A 152 11.59 27.40 -13.49
C LEU A 152 12.24 26.67 -12.30
N TYR A 153 12.03 27.16 -11.08
CA TYR A 153 12.49 26.51 -9.86
C TYR A 153 11.81 25.15 -9.65
N VAL A 154 10.48 25.10 -9.83
CA VAL A 154 9.72 23.83 -9.76
C VAL A 154 10.23 22.85 -10.82
N LEU A 155 10.43 23.31 -12.05
CA LEU A 155 10.98 22.50 -13.14
C LEU A 155 12.40 22.01 -12.83
N TRP A 156 13.26 22.88 -12.29
CA TRP A 156 14.62 22.53 -11.87
C TRP A 156 14.63 21.52 -10.73
N VAL A 157 13.78 21.69 -9.71
CA VAL A 157 13.61 20.73 -8.61
C VAL A 157 13.12 19.38 -9.17
N TRP A 158 12.17 19.42 -10.10
CA TRP A 158 11.64 18.22 -10.76
C TRP A 158 12.73 17.49 -11.56
N MET A 159 13.52 18.18 -12.38
CA MET A 159 14.63 17.60 -13.12
C MET A 159 15.71 17.04 -12.20
N LYS A 160 16.03 17.76 -11.11
CA LYS A 160 17.08 17.35 -10.17
C LYS A 160 16.70 16.19 -9.27
N GLN A 161 15.40 15.99 -8.99
CA GLN A 161 14.93 14.81 -8.26
C GLN A 161 15.14 13.50 -9.05
N GLY A 162 15.01 13.54 -10.37
CA GLY A 162 15.33 12.39 -11.22
C GLY A 162 16.84 12.08 -11.29
N SER A 163 17.69 13.10 -11.33
CA SER A 163 19.14 12.93 -11.53
C SER A 163 19.96 12.88 -10.24
N GLY A 164 19.46 13.53 -9.17
CA GLY A 164 20.24 13.69 -7.93
C GLY A 164 20.38 12.42 -7.11
N ARG A 165 19.38 11.53 -7.14
CA ARG A 165 19.43 10.23 -6.45
C ARG A 165 20.43 9.28 -7.10
N TRP A 166 20.48 9.27 -8.43
CA TRP A 166 21.44 8.47 -9.19
C TRP A 166 22.87 8.88 -8.89
N ARG A 167 23.15 10.19 -8.91
CA ARG A 167 24.49 10.70 -8.58
C ARG A 167 24.88 10.45 -7.13
N GLN A 168 23.97 10.64 -6.16
CA GLN A 168 24.27 10.34 -4.76
C GLN A 168 24.49 8.85 -4.53
N GLN A 169 23.84 8.00 -5.29
CA GLN A 169 24.02 6.56 -5.21
C GLN A 169 25.32 6.13 -5.90
N GLU A 170 25.68 6.73 -7.03
CA GLU A 170 26.98 6.54 -7.69
C GLU A 170 28.14 7.05 -6.82
N GLU A 171 27.99 8.21 -6.18
CA GLU A 171 28.99 8.76 -5.26
C GLU A 171 29.16 7.90 -3.99
N ARG A 172 28.09 7.34 -3.44
CA ARG A 172 28.14 6.48 -2.25
C ARG A 172 28.60 5.06 -2.55
N HIS A 173 28.21 4.49 -3.67
CA HIS A 173 28.37 3.07 -3.97
C HIS A 173 29.35 2.78 -5.13
N GLY A 174 29.81 3.78 -5.88
CA GLY A 174 30.60 3.64 -7.11
C GLY A 174 29.69 3.46 -8.34
N ARG A 175 30.29 3.29 -9.53
CA ARG A 175 29.59 3.11 -10.79
C ARG A 175 29.04 1.69 -10.88
N ARG A 176 27.71 1.54 -10.98
CA ARG A 176 27.06 0.24 -11.20
C ARG A 176 27.40 -0.31 -12.58
N THR A 177 27.86 -1.56 -12.66
CA THR A 177 28.12 -2.28 -13.91
C THR A 177 27.04 -3.30 -14.22
N LYS A 178 26.58 -4.06 -13.20
CA LYS A 178 25.58 -5.11 -13.35
C LYS A 178 24.60 -5.12 -12.16
N GLY A 179 23.52 -5.85 -12.30
CA GLY A 179 22.52 -6.07 -11.25
C GLY A 179 21.20 -5.32 -11.46
N PRO A 180 20.26 -5.38 -10.49
CA PRO A 180 18.97 -4.74 -10.56
C PRO A 180 19.07 -3.22 -10.54
N GLU A 181 18.13 -2.56 -11.22
CA GLU A 181 18.07 -1.12 -11.35
C GLU A 181 17.14 -0.49 -10.31
N LEU A 182 17.67 0.48 -9.54
CA LEU A 182 16.85 1.33 -8.70
C LEU A 182 16.21 2.43 -9.56
N ALA A 183 14.94 2.24 -9.92
CA ALA A 183 14.18 3.18 -10.73
C ALA A 183 13.43 4.20 -9.86
N SER A 184 13.30 5.43 -10.33
CA SER A 184 12.37 6.39 -9.71
C SER A 184 10.93 6.06 -10.09
N ALA A 185 9.99 6.24 -9.14
CA ALA A 185 8.55 6.14 -9.42
C ALA A 185 8.09 7.05 -10.55
N PHE A 186 8.75 8.20 -10.77
CA PHE A 186 8.52 9.10 -11.90
C PHE A 186 9.13 8.64 -13.22
N GLY A 187 10.27 7.94 -13.17
CA GLY A 187 10.93 7.36 -14.34
C GLY A 187 10.25 6.10 -14.83
N TRP A 188 9.42 5.49 -14.01
CA TRP A 188 8.61 4.35 -14.38
C TRP A 188 7.43 4.82 -15.24
N ARG A 189 7.70 5.09 -16.48
CA ARG A 189 6.67 5.10 -17.51
C ARG A 189 6.31 3.63 -17.82
N GLY A 190 5.76 2.93 -16.84
CA GLY A 190 4.99 1.74 -17.09
C GLY A 190 3.98 2.13 -18.15
N ALA A 191 4.00 1.43 -19.28
CA ALA A 191 3.20 1.72 -20.44
C ALA A 191 1.80 2.22 -20.03
N LYS A 192 1.12 2.96 -20.88
CA LYS A 192 -0.29 3.37 -20.76
C LYS A 192 -1.19 2.11 -20.64
N THR A 193 -0.95 1.29 -19.63
CA THR A 193 -1.61 0.00 -19.43
C THR A 193 -2.69 0.19 -18.38
N ASN A 194 -3.85 -0.40 -18.66
CA ASN A 194 -5.00 -0.41 -17.74
C ASN A 194 -4.79 -1.36 -16.54
N GLY A 195 -3.55 -1.46 -16.00
CA GLY A 195 -3.20 -2.29 -14.87
C GLY A 195 -3.54 -1.66 -13.51
N ILE A 196 -3.30 -2.43 -12.42
CA ILE A 196 -3.49 -1.95 -11.04
C ILE A 196 -2.50 -0.83 -10.74
N ARG A 197 -2.98 0.27 -10.18
CA ARG A 197 -2.20 1.46 -9.86
C ARG A 197 -2.14 1.69 -8.37
N PHE A 198 -0.93 1.73 -7.81
CA PHE A 198 -0.71 2.14 -6.44
C PHE A 198 -0.45 3.65 -6.40
N ARG A 199 -1.28 4.39 -5.68
CA ARG A 199 -1.11 5.83 -5.45
C ARG A 199 0.00 6.04 -4.44
N LEU A 200 0.95 6.89 -4.79
CA LEU A 200 2.13 7.19 -4.01
C LEU A 200 2.13 8.66 -3.58
N ARG A 201 2.90 8.98 -2.55
CA ARG A 201 3.17 10.36 -2.14
C ARG A 201 4.50 10.84 -2.71
N PHE A 202 4.61 12.15 -2.88
CA PHE A 202 5.89 12.76 -3.17
C PHE A 202 6.82 12.64 -1.95
N GLU A 203 8.07 12.27 -2.16
CA GLU A 203 9.08 12.25 -1.10
C GLU A 203 9.55 13.66 -0.73
N ASN A 204 9.45 14.62 -1.68
CA ASN A 204 9.81 15.99 -1.43
C ASN A 204 8.76 16.68 -0.55
N ALA A 205 9.19 17.23 0.60
CA ALA A 205 8.31 17.89 1.57
C ALA A 205 7.47 19.02 0.94
N LEU A 206 8.03 19.76 -0.02
CA LEU A 206 7.34 20.86 -0.73
C LEU A 206 6.21 20.40 -1.65
N LEU A 207 6.27 19.16 -2.14
CA LEU A 207 5.23 18.62 -3.04
C LEU A 207 4.23 17.72 -2.30
N ARG A 208 4.47 17.43 -1.03
CA ARG A 208 3.68 16.49 -0.23
C ARG A 208 2.25 16.99 0.03
N TRP A 209 2.03 18.30 -0.08
CA TRP A 209 0.72 18.93 0.11
C TRP A 209 -0.17 18.90 -1.16
N LEU A 210 0.39 18.58 -2.32
CA LEU A 210 -0.38 18.46 -3.55
C LEU A 210 -1.39 17.31 -3.45
N PRO A 211 -2.63 17.52 -3.91
CA PRO A 211 -3.70 16.52 -3.84
C PRO A 211 -3.46 15.33 -4.79
N PHE A 212 -2.55 15.45 -5.74
CA PHE A 212 -2.14 14.40 -6.69
C PHE A 212 -0.70 13.99 -6.42
N GLY A 213 -0.42 12.70 -6.51
CA GLY A 213 0.91 12.12 -6.33
C GLY A 213 1.30 11.23 -7.52
N PRO A 214 2.55 10.77 -7.55
CA PRO A 214 2.96 9.76 -8.51
C PRO A 214 2.17 8.47 -8.30
N SER A 215 2.13 7.63 -9.30
CA SER A 215 1.54 6.31 -9.21
C SER A 215 2.46 5.27 -9.83
N TYR A 216 2.50 4.08 -9.20
CA TYR A 216 3.13 2.90 -9.78
C TYR A 216 2.06 2.02 -10.42
N CYS A 217 2.24 1.65 -11.67
CA CYS A 217 1.30 0.80 -12.39
C CYS A 217 1.89 -0.59 -12.61
N VAL A 218 1.20 -1.63 -12.11
CA VAL A 218 1.45 -3.03 -12.48
C VAL A 218 0.80 -3.26 -13.84
N PRO A 219 1.55 -3.63 -14.90
CA PRO A 219 0.96 -3.86 -16.20
C PRO A 219 -0.11 -4.96 -16.17
N LYS A 220 -1.22 -4.78 -16.89
CA LYS A 220 -2.34 -5.76 -16.94
C LYS A 220 -1.85 -7.19 -17.23
N ARG A 221 -0.89 -7.35 -18.14
CA ARG A 221 -0.28 -8.63 -18.49
C ARG A 221 0.42 -9.37 -17.34
N LEU A 222 0.82 -8.61 -16.29
CA LEU A 222 1.52 -9.14 -15.11
C LEU A 222 0.60 -9.33 -13.89
N GLU A 223 -0.66 -8.89 -13.97
CA GLU A 223 -1.61 -9.09 -12.87
C GLU A 223 -1.81 -10.59 -12.59
N ALA A 224 -2.05 -11.39 -13.62
CA ALA A 224 -2.18 -12.85 -13.52
C ALA A 224 -0.87 -13.56 -13.12
N SER A 225 0.28 -12.86 -13.13
CA SER A 225 1.56 -13.39 -12.66
C SER A 225 1.76 -13.13 -11.16
N HIS A 226 0.69 -12.88 -10.43
CA HIS A 226 0.59 -12.77 -8.98
C HIS A 226 1.35 -11.60 -8.35
N ILE A 227 0.93 -11.24 -7.14
CA ILE A 227 1.49 -10.14 -6.35
C ILE A 227 1.82 -10.67 -4.95
N LEU A 228 3.03 -10.41 -4.49
CA LEU A 228 3.48 -10.73 -3.15
C LEU A 228 3.61 -9.44 -2.34
N MET A 229 3.10 -9.44 -1.11
CA MET A 229 3.20 -8.33 -0.18
C MET A 229 3.76 -8.81 1.16
N MET A 230 4.94 -8.34 1.53
CA MET A 230 5.61 -8.74 2.76
C MET A 230 5.93 -7.54 3.65
N GLY A 231 5.71 -7.70 4.94
CA GLY A 231 6.04 -6.67 5.96
C GLY A 231 5.27 -6.86 7.26
N ASP A 232 5.71 -6.23 8.31
CA ASP A 232 5.11 -6.33 9.65
C ASP A 232 3.71 -5.71 9.73
N THR A 233 3.00 -5.95 10.84
CA THR A 233 1.73 -5.29 11.13
C THR A 233 1.92 -3.76 11.16
N GLY A 234 0.99 -3.03 10.54
CA GLY A 234 1.06 -1.56 10.46
C GLY A 234 2.06 -1.00 9.44
N SER A 235 2.83 -1.84 8.75
CA SER A 235 3.81 -1.39 7.73
C SER A 235 3.17 -0.80 6.48
N GLY A 236 1.91 -1.14 6.16
CA GLY A 236 1.17 -0.60 5.02
C GLY A 236 0.60 -1.64 4.06
N LYS A 237 0.70 -2.96 4.35
CA LYS A 237 0.12 -4.03 3.53
C LYS A 237 -1.37 -3.84 3.26
N SER A 238 -2.20 -3.78 4.34
CA SER A 238 -3.66 -3.62 4.20
C SER A 238 -4.04 -2.32 3.48
N ASN A 239 -3.20 -1.27 3.56
CA ASN A 239 -3.37 -0.05 2.78
C ASN A 239 -3.18 -0.28 1.27
N ALA A 240 -2.15 -1.05 0.88
CA ALA A 240 -1.92 -1.40 -0.52
C ALA A 240 -3.02 -2.33 -1.05
N ILE A 241 -3.44 -3.33 -0.27
CA ILE A 241 -4.56 -4.23 -0.60
C ILE A 241 -5.85 -3.41 -0.79
N ARG A 242 -6.12 -2.44 0.07
CA ARG A 242 -7.31 -1.56 -0.06
C ARG A 242 -7.28 -0.75 -1.35
N GLN A 243 -6.13 -0.20 -1.74
CA GLN A 243 -5.98 0.49 -3.03
C GLN A 243 -6.22 -0.44 -4.22
N LEU A 244 -5.79 -1.70 -4.12
CA LEU A 244 -6.01 -2.73 -5.13
C LEU A 244 -7.49 -3.10 -5.22
N LEU A 245 -8.13 -3.45 -4.10
CA LEU A 245 -9.54 -3.89 -4.06
C LEU A 245 -10.50 -2.81 -4.59
N ARG A 246 -10.22 -1.52 -4.36
CA ARG A 246 -11.02 -0.42 -4.95
C ARG A 246 -11.02 -0.49 -6.47
N GLN A 247 -9.87 -0.73 -7.07
CA GLN A 247 -9.75 -0.82 -8.52
C GLN A 247 -10.37 -2.09 -9.08
N VAL A 248 -10.25 -3.23 -8.37
CA VAL A 248 -10.96 -4.47 -8.70
C VAL A 248 -12.48 -4.24 -8.73
N ARG A 249 -13.00 -3.52 -7.72
CA ARG A 249 -14.42 -3.13 -7.66
C ARG A 249 -14.81 -2.18 -8.80
N GLU A 250 -13.99 -1.15 -9.06
CA GLU A 250 -14.24 -0.18 -10.15
C GLU A 250 -14.24 -0.83 -11.54
N ARG A 251 -13.44 -1.88 -11.73
CA ARG A 251 -13.41 -2.67 -12.97
C ARG A 251 -14.59 -3.66 -13.08
N GLY A 252 -15.37 -3.84 -12.00
CA GLY A 252 -16.41 -4.85 -11.90
C GLY A 252 -15.84 -6.27 -11.99
N GLU A 253 -14.62 -6.48 -11.50
CA GLU A 253 -13.97 -7.78 -11.32
C GLU A 253 -14.34 -8.35 -9.95
N THR A 254 -14.20 -9.64 -9.75
CA THR A 254 -14.60 -10.33 -8.51
C THR A 254 -13.39 -10.63 -7.64
N ALA A 255 -13.58 -10.63 -6.32
CA ALA A 255 -12.54 -11.00 -5.38
C ALA A 255 -13.02 -12.03 -4.35
N ILE A 256 -12.12 -12.95 -4.00
CA ILE A 256 -12.19 -13.85 -2.86
C ILE A 256 -11.14 -13.34 -1.88
N VAL A 257 -11.59 -12.83 -0.73
CA VAL A 257 -10.74 -12.12 0.23
C VAL A 257 -10.67 -12.90 1.53
N TYR A 258 -9.49 -13.40 1.87
CA TYR A 258 -9.22 -13.90 3.21
C TYR A 258 -8.80 -12.74 4.10
N ASP A 259 -9.68 -12.38 5.01
CA ASP A 259 -9.60 -11.18 5.87
C ASP A 259 -9.78 -11.57 7.35
N PRO A 260 -8.77 -12.19 7.98
CA PRO A 260 -8.89 -12.65 9.37
C PRO A 260 -9.04 -11.52 10.39
N ALA A 261 -8.72 -10.28 10.01
CA ALA A 261 -8.83 -9.09 10.84
C ALA A 261 -10.14 -8.29 10.60
N MET A 262 -10.93 -8.67 9.59
CA MET A 262 -12.15 -7.96 9.15
C MET A 262 -11.91 -6.51 8.70
N ASP A 263 -10.72 -6.22 8.17
CA ASP A 263 -10.29 -4.89 7.75
C ASP A 263 -10.99 -4.40 6.46
N PHE A 264 -11.50 -5.32 5.65
CA PHE A 264 -12.04 -5.02 4.31
C PHE A 264 -13.56 -5.15 4.22
N VAL A 265 -14.20 -5.93 5.09
CA VAL A 265 -15.65 -6.18 5.07
C VAL A 265 -16.46 -4.88 5.10
N SER A 266 -16.12 -3.97 6.02
CA SER A 266 -16.89 -2.73 6.21
C SER A 266 -16.93 -1.83 4.97
N GLU A 267 -15.90 -1.90 4.11
CA GLU A 267 -15.79 -1.05 2.92
C GLU A 267 -16.25 -1.75 1.63
N PHE A 268 -16.00 -3.05 1.51
CA PHE A 268 -16.15 -3.75 0.22
C PHE A 268 -17.35 -4.68 0.13
N TYR A 269 -17.86 -5.19 1.26
CA TYR A 269 -19.03 -6.03 1.29
C TYR A 269 -20.29 -5.26 0.84
N SER A 270 -21.04 -5.84 -0.11
CA SER A 270 -22.24 -5.24 -0.65
C SER A 270 -23.38 -6.28 -0.69
N PRO A 271 -24.38 -6.14 0.20
CA PRO A 271 -25.58 -6.98 0.14
C PRO A 271 -26.32 -6.89 -1.20
N ALA A 272 -26.32 -5.70 -1.82
CA ALA A 272 -26.98 -5.49 -3.12
C ALA A 272 -26.32 -6.27 -4.28
N ARG A 273 -25.02 -6.58 -4.17
CA ARG A 273 -24.29 -7.44 -5.13
C ARG A 273 -24.49 -8.94 -4.80
N GLY A 274 -25.05 -9.25 -3.64
CA GLY A 274 -25.22 -10.62 -3.13
C GLY A 274 -23.92 -11.22 -2.62
N ASP A 275 -22.99 -10.40 -2.13
CA ASP A 275 -21.71 -10.87 -1.61
C ASP A 275 -21.86 -11.83 -0.43
N LEU A 276 -20.86 -12.66 -0.23
CA LEU A 276 -20.87 -13.73 0.75
C LEU A 276 -19.87 -13.45 1.87
N ILE A 277 -20.28 -13.69 3.11
CA ILE A 277 -19.41 -13.75 4.28
C ILE A 277 -19.36 -15.20 4.76
N LEU A 278 -18.21 -15.84 4.56
CA LEU A 278 -17.96 -17.20 5.00
C LEU A 278 -17.29 -17.18 6.38
N ASN A 279 -18.11 -16.87 7.38
CA ASN A 279 -17.77 -16.94 8.79
C ASN A 279 -18.97 -17.56 9.52
N PRO A 280 -18.86 -18.79 10.01
CA PRO A 280 -19.99 -19.48 10.67
C PRO A 280 -20.60 -18.73 11.86
N LEU A 281 -19.84 -17.83 12.48
CA LEU A 281 -20.30 -17.00 13.61
C LEU A 281 -20.94 -15.69 13.19
N ASP A 282 -20.90 -15.34 11.90
CA ASP A 282 -21.57 -14.15 11.39
C ASP A 282 -23.00 -14.50 10.98
N GLN A 283 -23.96 -13.68 11.37
CA GLN A 283 -25.38 -13.87 11.03
C GLN A 283 -25.61 -13.91 9.51
N ARG A 284 -24.77 -13.26 8.73
CA ARG A 284 -24.83 -13.19 7.26
C ARG A 284 -24.25 -14.42 6.57
N CYS A 285 -23.68 -15.38 7.33
CA CYS A 285 -23.12 -16.59 6.75
C CYS A 285 -24.21 -17.44 6.12
N PRO A 286 -24.10 -17.81 4.82
CA PRO A 286 -25.07 -18.67 4.17
C PRO A 286 -25.00 -20.10 4.72
N TYR A 287 -26.05 -20.89 4.48
CA TYR A 287 -25.99 -22.33 4.67
C TYR A 287 -25.08 -22.95 3.60
N TRP A 288 -24.19 -23.83 4.02
CA TRP A 288 -23.29 -24.56 3.16
C TRP A 288 -23.29 -26.05 3.52
N SER A 289 -23.25 -26.90 2.50
CA SER A 289 -23.21 -28.36 2.65
C SER A 289 -22.02 -28.94 1.91
N LEU A 290 -21.24 -29.78 2.60
CA LEU A 290 -20.15 -30.52 2.00
C LEU A 290 -20.63 -31.44 0.87
N GLY A 291 -21.79 -32.07 1.04
CA GLY A 291 -22.34 -32.99 0.05
C GLY A 291 -22.57 -32.33 -1.30
N ASN A 292 -23.01 -31.06 -1.30
CA ASN A 292 -23.29 -30.33 -2.53
C ASN A 292 -22.02 -29.94 -3.33
N GLU A 293 -20.84 -30.02 -2.68
CA GLU A 293 -19.57 -29.70 -3.34
C GLU A 293 -18.95 -30.86 -4.08
N ILE A 294 -19.41 -32.08 -3.78
CA ILE A 294 -18.77 -33.31 -4.28
C ILE A 294 -19.36 -33.70 -5.61
N ASP A 295 -18.65 -33.40 -6.65
CA ASP A 295 -18.91 -33.79 -8.04
C ASP A 295 -17.99 -34.92 -8.52
N ARG A 296 -16.82 -35.08 -7.89
CA ARG A 296 -15.79 -36.07 -8.25
C ARG A 296 -15.08 -36.59 -6.99
N ASP A 297 -14.43 -37.73 -7.13
CA ASP A 297 -13.63 -38.34 -6.07
C ASP A 297 -12.50 -37.43 -5.55
N GLU A 298 -11.87 -36.69 -6.46
CA GLU A 298 -10.78 -35.77 -6.16
C GLU A 298 -11.27 -34.62 -5.27
N THR A 299 -12.51 -34.15 -5.47
CA THR A 299 -13.11 -33.10 -4.63
C THR A 299 -13.29 -33.60 -3.20
N ALA A 300 -13.75 -34.84 -3.00
CA ALA A 300 -13.88 -35.42 -1.66
C ALA A 300 -12.50 -35.55 -0.97
N ALA A 301 -11.47 -35.96 -1.70
CA ALA A 301 -10.10 -36.06 -1.18
C ALA A 301 -9.55 -34.67 -0.78
N THR A 302 -9.79 -33.65 -1.58
CA THR A 302 -9.37 -32.26 -1.29
C THR A 302 -10.07 -31.72 -0.03
N ILE A 303 -11.38 -31.94 0.09
CA ILE A 303 -12.14 -31.54 1.29
C ILE A 303 -11.58 -32.24 2.53
N ALA A 304 -11.33 -33.55 2.44
CA ALA A 304 -10.78 -34.33 3.55
C ALA A 304 -9.37 -33.85 3.96
N ALA A 305 -8.50 -33.54 2.99
CA ALA A 305 -7.17 -33.01 3.26
C ALA A 305 -7.21 -31.61 3.90
N ALA A 306 -8.12 -30.75 3.52
CA ALA A 306 -8.27 -29.41 4.08
C ALA A 306 -8.89 -29.40 5.48
N LEU A 307 -9.86 -30.31 5.76
CA LEU A 307 -10.45 -30.49 7.10
C LEU A 307 -9.50 -31.13 8.11
N LEU A 308 -8.60 -31.99 7.64
CA LEU A 308 -7.60 -32.68 8.46
C LEU A 308 -6.19 -32.25 8.01
N PRO A 309 -5.73 -31.05 8.39
CA PRO A 309 -4.42 -30.54 7.99
C PRO A 309 -3.29 -31.36 8.61
N GLU A 310 -2.14 -31.39 7.93
CA GLU A 310 -0.93 -32.00 8.47
C GLU A 310 -0.46 -31.28 9.74
N LYS A 311 -0.07 -32.05 10.75
CA LYS A 311 0.53 -31.53 11.96
C LYS A 311 2.03 -31.84 11.96
N GLU A 312 2.83 -30.89 12.40
CA GLU A 312 4.29 -30.88 12.31
C GLU A 312 5.01 -32.10 12.91
N TYR A 313 4.37 -32.79 13.89
CA TYR A 313 4.97 -33.91 14.64
C TYR A 313 4.10 -35.17 14.65
N GLU A 314 3.02 -35.19 13.85
CA GLU A 314 2.15 -36.35 13.76
C GLU A 314 2.67 -37.33 12.73
N LYS A 315 2.66 -38.64 13.05
CA LYS A 315 3.05 -39.66 12.07
C LYS A 315 2.05 -39.62 10.89
N GLU A 316 2.56 -39.67 9.68
CA GLU A 316 1.81 -39.62 8.41
C GLU A 316 0.59 -40.56 8.42
N PHE A 317 0.72 -41.75 9.03
CA PHE A 317 -0.36 -42.71 9.22
C PHE A 317 -1.61 -42.11 9.89
N PHE A 318 -1.44 -41.31 10.97
CA PHE A 318 -2.55 -40.70 11.70
C PHE A 318 -3.15 -39.47 11.02
N THR A 319 -2.53 -39.03 9.95
CA THR A 319 -3.06 -37.98 9.07
C THR A 319 -3.74 -38.59 7.84
N ASP A 320 -3.06 -39.48 7.15
CA ASP A 320 -3.56 -40.06 5.88
C ASP A 320 -4.69 -41.07 6.07
N GLY A 321 -4.62 -41.90 7.12
CA GLY A 321 -5.67 -42.85 7.42
C GLY A 321 -7.04 -42.17 7.63
N PRO A 322 -7.15 -41.21 8.56
CA PRO A 322 -8.38 -40.44 8.74
C PRO A 322 -8.84 -39.68 7.50
N ARG A 323 -7.92 -39.08 6.72
CA ARG A 323 -8.27 -38.40 5.45
C ARG A 323 -8.93 -39.36 4.46
N ARG A 324 -8.37 -40.55 4.27
CA ARG A 324 -8.94 -41.56 3.37
C ARG A 324 -10.30 -42.04 3.82
N ILE A 325 -10.53 -42.22 5.12
CA ILE A 325 -11.84 -42.58 5.68
C ILE A 325 -12.81 -41.44 5.44
N LEU A 326 -12.43 -40.20 5.79
CA LEU A 326 -13.29 -39.04 5.60
C LEU A 326 -13.67 -38.86 4.12
N ALA A 327 -12.70 -38.94 3.21
CA ALA A 327 -12.94 -38.86 1.77
C ALA A 327 -13.93 -39.95 1.29
N HIS A 328 -13.84 -41.17 1.84
CA HIS A 328 -14.79 -42.25 1.53
C HIS A 328 -16.21 -41.94 2.05
N LEU A 329 -16.34 -41.39 3.25
CA LEU A 329 -17.62 -40.99 3.81
C LEU A 329 -18.26 -39.86 2.98
N LEU A 330 -17.44 -38.90 2.55
CA LEU A 330 -17.87 -37.75 1.76
C LEU A 330 -18.44 -38.15 0.38
N LYS A 331 -17.99 -39.24 -0.25
CA LYS A 331 -18.51 -39.73 -1.52
C LYS A 331 -20.01 -40.02 -1.52
N ARG A 332 -20.61 -40.21 -0.33
CA ARG A 332 -22.08 -40.37 -0.16
C ARG A 332 -22.83 -39.04 -0.12
N GLN A 333 -22.15 -37.93 -0.35
CA GLN A 333 -22.71 -36.58 -0.33
C GLN A 333 -23.47 -36.23 0.96
N PRO A 334 -22.90 -36.49 2.16
CA PRO A 334 -23.56 -36.29 3.42
C PRO A 334 -23.78 -34.81 3.71
N GLN A 335 -24.87 -34.50 4.44
CA GLN A 335 -25.04 -33.18 5.04
C GLN A 335 -24.07 -33.02 6.26
N PRO A 336 -23.76 -31.80 6.70
CA PRO A 336 -22.91 -31.59 7.88
C PRO A 336 -23.41 -32.34 9.12
N ARG A 337 -24.73 -32.39 9.33
CA ARG A 337 -25.36 -33.18 10.44
C ARG A 337 -25.12 -34.69 10.34
N ASP A 338 -25.08 -35.24 9.14
CA ASP A 338 -24.81 -36.67 8.96
C ASP A 338 -23.39 -37.01 9.39
N ILE A 339 -22.41 -36.17 9.01
CA ILE A 339 -21.02 -36.30 9.46
C ILE A 339 -20.92 -36.20 10.98
N LEU A 340 -21.57 -35.20 11.58
CA LEU A 340 -21.56 -35.02 13.05
C LEU A 340 -22.16 -36.27 13.75
N SER A 341 -23.27 -36.83 13.22
CA SER A 341 -23.86 -38.03 13.77
C SER A 341 -22.95 -39.27 13.64
N MET A 342 -22.19 -39.37 12.52
CA MET A 342 -21.21 -40.45 12.34
C MET A 342 -20.01 -40.29 13.31
N MET A 343 -19.57 -39.06 13.57
CA MET A 343 -18.48 -38.80 14.53
C MET A 343 -18.90 -39.09 15.98
N ALA A 344 -20.18 -38.88 16.31
CA ALA A 344 -20.73 -39.21 17.62
C ALA A 344 -20.85 -40.72 17.87
N GLU A 345 -21.03 -41.53 16.79
CA GLU A 345 -21.19 -42.97 16.86
C GLU A 345 -20.10 -43.68 16.00
N PRO A 346 -18.97 -44.08 16.57
CA PRO A 346 -17.90 -44.74 15.83
C PRO A 346 -18.31 -45.99 15.05
N SER A 347 -19.33 -46.75 15.58
CA SER A 347 -19.93 -47.89 14.90
C SER A 347 -20.45 -47.61 13.50
N ARG A 348 -20.94 -46.40 13.27
CA ARG A 348 -21.43 -45.96 11.95
C ARG A 348 -20.28 -45.79 10.97
N ILE A 349 -19.15 -45.28 11.44
CA ILE A 349 -17.93 -45.14 10.61
C ILE A 349 -17.41 -46.54 10.23
N GLU A 350 -17.33 -47.45 11.19
CA GLU A 350 -16.91 -48.83 10.96
C GLU A 350 -17.82 -49.55 9.98
N PHE A 351 -19.12 -49.38 10.14
CA PHE A 351 -20.12 -49.93 9.18
C PHE A 351 -19.93 -49.33 7.78
N ALA A 352 -19.66 -48.05 7.68
CA ALA A 352 -19.50 -47.37 6.40
C ALA A 352 -18.26 -47.82 5.63
N VAL A 353 -17.17 -48.19 6.31
CA VAL A 353 -15.93 -48.67 5.69
C VAL A 353 -15.85 -50.19 5.55
N LYS A 354 -16.84 -50.92 6.10
CA LYS A 354 -16.88 -52.40 6.06
C LYS A 354 -16.88 -52.90 4.61
N GLY A 355 -16.05 -53.90 4.34
CA GLY A 355 -15.86 -54.41 2.98
C GLY A 355 -14.96 -53.59 2.07
N THR A 356 -14.37 -52.54 2.59
CA THR A 356 -13.34 -51.75 1.89
C THR A 356 -11.95 -51.97 2.53
N PRO A 357 -10.85 -51.69 1.81
CA PRO A 357 -9.50 -51.73 2.40
C PRO A 357 -9.32 -50.81 3.62
N LEU A 358 -10.20 -49.82 3.78
CA LEU A 358 -10.15 -48.87 4.91
C LEU A 358 -10.59 -49.51 6.24
N ALA A 359 -11.29 -50.64 6.20
CA ALA A 359 -11.66 -51.36 7.41
C ALA A 359 -10.45 -51.76 8.27
N ALA A 360 -9.31 -52.04 7.63
CA ALA A 360 -8.06 -52.36 8.33
C ALA A 360 -7.53 -51.20 9.20
N LEU A 361 -7.88 -49.94 8.89
CA LEU A 361 -7.49 -48.78 9.72
C LEU A 361 -8.27 -48.71 11.05
N LEU A 362 -9.40 -49.40 11.14
CA LEU A 362 -10.29 -49.44 12.29
C LEU A 362 -10.38 -50.84 12.91
N ASP A 363 -9.33 -51.67 12.71
CA ASP A 363 -9.30 -53.03 13.19
C ASP A 363 -9.42 -53.10 14.74
N ALA A 364 -10.35 -53.90 15.22
CA ALA A 364 -10.54 -54.11 16.65
C ALA A 364 -9.31 -54.79 17.31
N GLY A 365 -8.51 -55.52 16.53
CA GLY A 365 -7.24 -56.13 16.98
C GLY A 365 -6.13 -55.11 17.28
N ALA A 366 -6.27 -53.86 16.84
CA ALA A 366 -5.32 -52.75 17.06
C ALA A 366 -6.01 -51.56 17.76
N PRO A 367 -6.40 -51.67 19.04
CA PRO A 367 -7.26 -50.70 19.73
C PRO A 367 -6.64 -49.31 19.84
N ALA A 368 -5.32 -49.19 20.04
CA ALA A 368 -4.62 -47.92 20.11
C ALA A 368 -4.61 -47.18 18.74
N GLN A 369 -4.39 -47.90 17.63
CA GLN A 369 -4.45 -47.37 16.29
C GLN A 369 -5.86 -46.88 15.98
N ARG A 370 -6.88 -47.73 16.22
CA ARG A 370 -8.30 -47.40 16.02
C ARG A 370 -8.70 -46.14 16.79
N ALA A 371 -8.33 -46.07 18.09
CA ALA A 371 -8.60 -44.89 18.91
C ALA A 371 -7.96 -43.61 18.35
N GLY A 372 -6.70 -43.70 17.89
CA GLY A 372 -5.99 -42.57 17.28
C GLY A 372 -6.66 -42.07 15.99
N VAL A 373 -7.03 -43.01 15.11
CA VAL A 373 -7.73 -42.64 13.85
C VAL A 373 -9.09 -41.99 14.13
N LEU A 374 -9.88 -42.54 15.07
CA LEU A 374 -11.18 -41.96 15.44
C LEU A 374 -11.02 -40.60 16.14
N ALA A 375 -10.02 -40.43 16.98
CA ALA A 375 -9.72 -39.15 17.62
C ALA A 375 -9.36 -38.06 16.58
N SER A 376 -8.55 -38.41 15.57
CA SER A 376 -8.23 -37.47 14.48
C SER A 376 -9.49 -37.13 13.65
N LEU A 377 -10.35 -38.09 13.38
CA LEU A 377 -11.62 -37.84 12.68
C LEU A 377 -12.55 -36.90 13.47
N ASN A 378 -12.63 -37.06 14.79
CA ASN A 378 -13.48 -36.22 15.63
C ASN A 378 -13.08 -34.73 15.61
N MET A 379 -11.83 -34.39 15.25
CA MET A 379 -11.44 -32.98 15.07
C MET A 379 -12.25 -32.27 13.98
N VAL A 380 -12.80 -33.01 13.02
CA VAL A 380 -13.67 -32.45 11.97
C VAL A 380 -14.97 -31.94 12.57
N ALA A 381 -15.50 -32.61 13.59
CA ALA A 381 -16.75 -32.22 14.25
C ALA A 381 -16.66 -30.81 14.83
N ASP A 382 -15.53 -30.47 15.49
CA ASP A 382 -15.31 -29.15 16.09
C ASP A 382 -15.53 -27.98 15.13
N SER A 383 -15.21 -28.17 13.85
CA SER A 383 -15.39 -27.15 12.83
C SER A 383 -16.79 -27.18 12.24
N LEU A 384 -17.35 -28.37 12.01
CA LEU A 384 -18.67 -28.54 11.38
C LEU A 384 -19.82 -28.11 12.31
N GLU A 385 -19.67 -28.26 13.63
CA GLU A 385 -20.64 -27.79 14.64
C GLU A 385 -20.88 -26.27 14.57
N LEU A 386 -19.91 -25.50 14.08
CA LEU A 386 -20.04 -24.07 13.94
C LEU A 386 -20.91 -23.66 12.74
N LEU A 387 -21.10 -24.55 11.77
CA LEU A 387 -21.85 -24.21 10.55
C LEU A 387 -23.30 -23.83 10.88
N PRO A 388 -23.89 -22.87 10.13
CA PRO A 388 -25.30 -22.59 10.23
C PRO A 388 -26.13 -23.81 9.86
N GLU A 389 -27.20 -24.04 10.59
CA GLU A 389 -28.21 -25.03 10.20
C GLU A 389 -29.02 -24.55 8.98
N TRP A 390 -29.56 -25.52 8.27
CA TRP A 390 -30.44 -25.22 7.16
C TRP A 390 -31.76 -24.61 7.67
N GLU A 391 -32.11 -23.46 7.13
CA GLU A 391 -33.36 -22.74 7.40
C GLU A 391 -33.92 -22.23 6.07
N HIS A 392 -35.24 -22.22 5.91
CA HIS A 392 -35.88 -21.74 4.68
C HIS A 392 -35.58 -20.28 4.33
N THR A 393 -35.26 -19.45 5.33
CA THR A 393 -34.97 -18.02 5.16
C THR A 393 -33.49 -17.74 4.89
N ARG A 394 -32.61 -18.70 5.14
CA ARG A 394 -31.18 -18.56 4.98
C ARG A 394 -30.77 -18.87 3.55
N PRO A 395 -30.00 -17.98 2.90
CA PRO A 395 -29.48 -18.26 1.57
C PRO A 395 -28.56 -19.49 1.61
N THR A 396 -28.63 -20.31 0.59
CA THR A 396 -27.72 -21.43 0.37
C THR A 396 -26.53 -20.98 -0.46
N PHE A 397 -25.42 -21.67 -0.30
CA PHE A 397 -24.19 -21.40 -1.03
C PHE A 397 -23.53 -22.72 -1.45
N GLY A 398 -23.02 -22.72 -2.69
CA GLY A 398 -22.15 -23.76 -3.22
C GLY A 398 -21.09 -23.14 -4.11
N THR A 399 -19.86 -23.68 -4.10
CA THR A 399 -18.76 -23.13 -4.90
C THR A 399 -18.99 -23.35 -6.40
N ALA A 400 -19.68 -24.43 -6.78
CA ALA A 400 -20.05 -24.70 -8.17
C ALA A 400 -21.03 -23.64 -8.71
N GLU A 401 -22.12 -23.36 -7.98
CA GLU A 401 -23.09 -22.33 -8.33
C GLU A 401 -22.45 -20.94 -8.38
N TRP A 402 -21.60 -20.65 -7.41
CA TRP A 402 -20.86 -19.39 -7.39
C TRP A 402 -19.97 -19.25 -8.63
N TYR A 403 -19.28 -20.32 -9.02
CA TYR A 403 -18.39 -20.34 -10.19
C TYR A 403 -19.11 -20.00 -11.50
N GLU A 404 -20.35 -20.44 -11.69
CA GLU A 404 -21.15 -20.11 -12.87
C GLU A 404 -21.40 -18.60 -13.00
N SER A 405 -21.72 -17.94 -11.89
CA SER A 405 -22.02 -16.50 -11.90
C SER A 405 -20.78 -15.61 -11.82
N ARG A 406 -19.78 -15.97 -11.00
CA ARG A 406 -18.53 -15.22 -10.71
C ARG A 406 -18.70 -13.73 -10.44
N LYS A 407 -19.87 -13.31 -9.90
CA LYS A 407 -20.19 -11.89 -9.70
C LYS A 407 -20.11 -11.47 -8.24
N ARG A 408 -20.35 -12.40 -7.32
CA ARG A 408 -20.41 -12.16 -5.89
C ARG A 408 -19.00 -12.19 -5.28
N TRP A 409 -18.62 -11.17 -4.53
CA TRP A 409 -17.41 -11.21 -3.75
C TRP A 409 -17.57 -12.15 -2.56
N VAL A 410 -16.47 -12.74 -2.12
CA VAL A 410 -16.44 -13.68 -1.00
C VAL A 410 -15.45 -13.17 0.03
N PHE A 411 -15.90 -13.09 1.29
CA PHE A 411 -15.07 -12.69 2.43
C PHE A 411 -15.00 -13.86 3.42
N LEU A 412 -13.78 -14.36 3.63
CA LEU A 412 -13.48 -15.35 4.66
C LEU A 412 -12.94 -14.62 5.88
N THR A 413 -13.73 -14.55 6.94
CA THR A 413 -13.39 -13.78 8.14
C THR A 413 -13.44 -14.65 9.39
N SER A 414 -12.75 -14.25 10.46
CA SER A 414 -12.77 -14.98 11.73
C SER A 414 -12.62 -14.06 12.92
N THR A 415 -13.27 -14.41 14.03
CA THR A 415 -12.98 -13.79 15.32
C THR A 415 -11.79 -14.47 15.98
N PRO A 416 -10.91 -13.75 16.70
CA PRO A 416 -9.71 -14.34 17.32
C PRO A 416 -10.01 -15.56 18.22
N ALA A 417 -11.12 -15.51 18.97
CA ALA A 417 -11.50 -16.57 19.92
C ALA A 417 -11.81 -17.91 19.25
N TYR A 418 -12.38 -17.88 18.05
CA TYR A 418 -12.82 -19.09 17.34
C TYR A 418 -11.98 -19.40 16.11
N ARG A 419 -10.97 -18.59 15.82
CA ARG A 419 -10.14 -18.73 14.60
C ARG A 419 -9.63 -20.15 14.41
N ALA A 420 -9.07 -20.77 15.44
CA ALA A 420 -8.53 -22.12 15.35
C ALA A 420 -9.56 -23.16 14.90
N LYS A 421 -10.83 -23.03 15.34
CA LYS A 421 -11.92 -23.93 14.96
C LYS A 421 -12.46 -23.66 13.56
N ILE A 422 -12.37 -22.40 13.08
CA ILE A 422 -12.87 -21.99 11.76
C ILE A 422 -11.85 -22.25 10.65
N LEU A 423 -10.57 -22.27 10.96
CA LEU A 423 -9.49 -22.44 9.97
C LEU A 423 -9.66 -23.63 9.03
N PRO A 424 -10.06 -24.84 9.49
CA PRO A 424 -10.29 -25.95 8.56
C PRO A 424 -11.37 -25.64 7.51
N LEU A 425 -12.45 -24.95 7.91
CA LEU A 425 -13.50 -24.53 6.97
C LEU A 425 -13.00 -23.51 5.95
N HIS A 426 -12.22 -22.51 6.40
CA HIS A 426 -11.59 -21.56 5.48
C HIS A 426 -10.67 -22.25 4.48
N SER A 427 -9.91 -23.26 4.93
CA SER A 427 -9.05 -24.04 4.05
C SER A 427 -9.85 -24.80 3.00
N VAL A 428 -10.95 -25.45 3.40
CA VAL A 428 -11.85 -26.14 2.47
C VAL A 428 -12.42 -25.18 1.44
N TRP A 429 -13.01 -24.07 1.86
CA TRP A 429 -13.61 -23.11 0.93
C TRP A 429 -12.58 -22.52 -0.04
N LEU A 430 -11.40 -22.15 0.44
CA LEU A 430 -10.34 -21.63 -0.43
C LEU A 430 -9.86 -22.67 -1.42
N ASP A 431 -9.60 -23.91 -1.00
CA ASP A 431 -9.16 -24.97 -1.90
C ASP A 431 -10.24 -25.32 -2.94
N LEU A 432 -11.51 -25.33 -2.55
CA LEU A 432 -12.62 -25.53 -3.49
C LEU A 432 -12.70 -24.40 -4.53
N PHE A 433 -12.59 -23.15 -4.09
CA PHE A 433 -12.55 -22.02 -5.03
C PHE A 433 -11.35 -22.11 -5.98
N ILE A 434 -10.17 -22.46 -5.48
CA ILE A 434 -8.97 -22.64 -6.30
C ILE A 434 -9.20 -23.75 -7.34
N LEU A 435 -9.71 -24.92 -6.92
CA LEU A 435 -10.01 -26.02 -7.84
C LEU A 435 -11.01 -25.62 -8.93
N ARG A 436 -12.09 -24.95 -8.55
CA ARG A 436 -13.08 -24.46 -9.52
C ARG A 436 -12.47 -23.48 -10.52
N MET A 437 -11.62 -22.57 -10.05
CA MET A 437 -10.98 -21.55 -10.89
C MET A 437 -9.83 -22.09 -11.76
N MET A 438 -9.27 -23.25 -11.43
CA MET A 438 -8.29 -23.98 -12.25
C MET A 438 -8.95 -25.01 -13.17
N GLY A 439 -10.26 -25.22 -13.07
CA GLY A 439 -11.02 -26.04 -13.98
C GLY A 439 -11.00 -25.47 -15.41
N TYR A 440 -11.35 -26.30 -16.36
CA TYR A 440 -11.44 -25.89 -17.76
C TYR A 440 -12.46 -24.76 -17.92
N CYS A 441 -12.00 -23.60 -18.36
CA CYS A 441 -12.87 -22.47 -18.67
C CYS A 441 -12.93 -22.30 -20.19
N GLU A 442 -14.09 -22.59 -20.77
CA GLU A 442 -14.35 -22.38 -22.21
C GLU A 442 -14.44 -20.89 -22.55
N ASP A 443 -14.85 -20.06 -21.58
CA ASP A 443 -15.03 -18.62 -21.78
C ASP A 443 -13.75 -17.82 -21.48
N GLN A 444 -12.94 -17.60 -22.51
CA GLN A 444 -11.77 -16.72 -22.43
C GLN A 444 -12.13 -15.24 -22.22
N THR A 445 -13.40 -14.87 -22.29
CA THR A 445 -13.88 -13.49 -22.06
C THR A 445 -14.26 -13.23 -20.60
N ALA A 446 -14.30 -14.28 -19.78
CA ALA A 446 -14.62 -14.15 -18.36
C ALA A 446 -13.66 -13.22 -17.63
N LYS A 447 -14.23 -12.35 -16.79
CA LYS A 447 -13.43 -11.45 -15.97
C LYS A 447 -12.60 -12.25 -14.96
N PRO A 448 -11.38 -11.78 -14.63
CA PRO A 448 -10.52 -12.43 -13.65
C PRO A 448 -11.14 -12.43 -12.26
N VAL A 449 -10.88 -13.47 -11.49
CA VAL A 449 -11.19 -13.56 -10.06
C VAL A 449 -9.90 -13.36 -9.27
N TRP A 450 -9.90 -12.39 -8.38
CA TRP A 450 -8.77 -12.05 -7.53
C TRP A 450 -8.80 -12.85 -6.23
N PHE A 451 -7.78 -13.64 -5.95
CA PHE A 451 -7.56 -14.25 -4.65
C PHE A 451 -6.69 -13.33 -3.82
N VAL A 452 -7.23 -12.74 -2.76
CA VAL A 452 -6.50 -11.81 -1.89
C VAL A 452 -6.39 -12.42 -0.49
N LEU A 453 -5.20 -12.88 -0.17
CA LEU A 453 -4.87 -13.54 1.10
C LEU A 453 -4.02 -12.57 1.93
N ASP A 454 -4.65 -11.75 2.80
CA ASP A 454 -3.97 -10.69 3.56
C ASP A 454 -2.91 -11.26 4.53
N GLU A 455 -3.19 -12.42 5.13
CA GLU A 455 -2.27 -13.09 6.06
C GLU A 455 -2.25 -14.60 5.82
N LEU A 456 -1.46 -15.02 4.85
CA LEU A 456 -1.38 -16.44 4.46
C LEU A 456 -0.90 -17.32 5.62
N ALA A 457 0.03 -16.85 6.43
CA ALA A 457 0.62 -17.63 7.51
C ALA A 457 -0.39 -17.98 8.61
N SER A 458 -1.51 -17.29 8.70
CA SER A 458 -2.58 -17.59 9.66
C SER A 458 -3.51 -18.72 9.20
N LEU A 459 -3.44 -19.16 7.94
CA LEU A 459 -4.16 -20.31 7.41
C LEU A 459 -3.43 -21.63 7.69
N ASN A 460 -4.16 -22.75 7.64
CA ASN A 460 -3.54 -24.05 7.53
C ASN A 460 -2.85 -24.20 6.17
N LYS A 461 -1.96 -25.19 6.03
CA LYS A 461 -1.39 -25.52 4.71
C LYS A 461 -2.54 -25.82 3.74
N LEU A 462 -2.62 -25.05 2.67
CA LEU A 462 -3.61 -25.22 1.61
C LEU A 462 -3.01 -26.13 0.53
N PRO A 463 -3.51 -27.35 0.35
CA PRO A 463 -2.97 -28.29 -0.65
C PRO A 463 -2.97 -27.71 -2.07
N GLN A 464 -4.00 -26.95 -2.42
CA GLN A 464 -4.16 -26.41 -3.78
C GLN A 464 -3.46 -25.07 -4.01
N LEU A 465 -3.01 -24.37 -2.97
CA LEU A 465 -2.44 -23.03 -3.13
C LEU A 465 -1.10 -23.06 -3.88
N HIS A 466 -0.26 -24.04 -3.62
CA HIS A 466 1.00 -24.20 -4.37
C HIS A 466 0.73 -24.30 -5.86
N THR A 467 -0.22 -25.14 -6.25
CA THR A 467 -0.66 -25.28 -7.65
C THR A 467 -1.26 -23.98 -8.18
N ALA A 468 -2.07 -23.30 -7.37
CA ALA A 468 -2.65 -22.00 -7.74
C ALA A 468 -1.57 -20.96 -8.07
N VAL A 469 -0.54 -20.83 -7.24
CA VAL A 469 0.53 -19.85 -7.44
C VAL A 469 1.42 -20.22 -8.63
N THR A 470 1.61 -21.51 -8.91
CA THR A 470 2.47 -21.96 -10.00
C THR A 470 1.74 -22.03 -11.35
N GLU A 471 0.45 -22.41 -11.37
CA GLU A 471 -0.28 -22.69 -12.60
C GLU A 471 -1.41 -21.71 -12.93
N ASN A 472 -1.94 -20.99 -11.94
CA ASN A 472 -3.15 -20.15 -12.12
C ASN A 472 -2.95 -18.98 -13.10
N ARG A 473 -1.69 -18.67 -13.41
CA ARG A 473 -1.34 -17.67 -14.43
C ARG A 473 -2.00 -17.97 -15.78
N LYS A 474 -2.07 -19.23 -16.19
CA LYS A 474 -2.69 -19.64 -17.47
C LYS A 474 -4.21 -19.47 -17.50
N TYR A 475 -4.85 -19.46 -16.31
CA TYR A 475 -6.29 -19.23 -16.16
C TYR A 475 -6.66 -17.76 -15.95
N GLY A 476 -5.67 -16.87 -15.90
CA GLY A 476 -5.87 -15.44 -15.83
C GLY A 476 -6.30 -14.90 -14.44
N ASN A 477 -6.28 -15.72 -13.39
CA ASN A 477 -6.73 -15.33 -12.04
C ASN A 477 -5.57 -14.87 -11.17
N PRO A 478 -5.53 -13.58 -10.78
CA PRO A 478 -4.46 -13.05 -9.93
C PRO A 478 -4.54 -13.57 -8.50
N VAL A 479 -3.41 -13.92 -7.92
CA VAL A 479 -3.27 -14.23 -6.49
C VAL A 479 -2.43 -13.15 -5.84
N VAL A 480 -2.96 -12.54 -4.79
CA VAL A 480 -2.26 -11.57 -3.93
C VAL A 480 -1.99 -12.26 -2.60
N VAL A 481 -0.72 -12.46 -2.29
CA VAL A 481 -0.29 -13.16 -1.08
C VAL A 481 0.35 -12.17 -0.13
N GLY A 482 -0.28 -11.98 1.04
CA GLY A 482 0.23 -11.18 2.15
C GLY A 482 0.76 -12.05 3.28
N PHE A 483 1.88 -11.66 3.89
CA PHE A 483 2.42 -12.28 5.11
C PHE A 483 3.37 -11.34 5.83
N GLN A 484 3.65 -11.64 7.11
CA GLN A 484 4.47 -10.78 7.96
C GLN A 484 5.93 -11.25 7.98
N GLY A 485 6.16 -12.53 8.25
CA GLY A 485 7.49 -13.11 8.39
C GLY A 485 7.68 -14.35 7.54
N ARG A 486 8.90 -14.52 7.01
CA ARG A 486 9.27 -15.69 6.23
C ARG A 486 9.25 -16.97 7.06
N SER A 487 9.74 -16.92 8.30
CA SER A 487 9.80 -18.06 9.23
C SER A 487 8.43 -18.72 9.44
N GLN A 488 7.35 -17.92 9.49
CA GLN A 488 6.00 -18.43 9.64
C GLN A 488 5.53 -19.21 8.39
N LEU A 489 5.91 -18.74 7.20
CA LEU A 489 5.57 -19.42 5.95
C LEU A 489 6.37 -20.71 5.78
N GLU A 490 7.66 -20.70 6.08
CA GLU A 490 8.54 -21.87 6.05
C GLU A 490 8.04 -22.96 7.02
N LYS A 491 7.59 -22.57 8.20
CA LYS A 491 6.99 -23.49 9.16
C LYS A 491 5.74 -24.19 8.60
N ARG A 492 4.93 -23.52 7.78
CA ARG A 492 3.69 -24.08 7.21
C ARG A 492 3.92 -24.91 5.96
N TYR A 493 4.75 -24.40 5.05
CA TYR A 493 4.90 -24.95 3.71
C TYR A 493 6.25 -25.66 3.49
N GLY A 494 7.18 -25.60 4.47
CA GLY A 494 8.49 -26.22 4.34
C GLY A 494 9.23 -25.71 3.10
N GLN A 495 9.74 -26.63 2.28
CA GLN A 495 10.47 -26.32 1.05
C GLN A 495 9.59 -25.66 -0.04
N ASP A 496 8.28 -25.90 -0.02
CA ASP A 496 7.34 -25.27 -0.97
C ASP A 496 7.26 -23.75 -0.79
N ALA A 497 7.62 -23.24 0.39
CA ALA A 497 7.63 -21.80 0.67
C ALA A 497 8.50 -21.01 -0.30
N ASP A 498 9.70 -21.50 -0.63
CA ASP A 498 10.62 -20.82 -1.55
C ASP A 498 10.07 -20.76 -2.97
N ALA A 499 9.41 -21.84 -3.44
CA ALA A 499 8.73 -21.86 -4.72
C ALA A 499 7.61 -20.81 -4.76
N MET A 500 6.76 -20.78 -3.72
CA MET A 500 5.66 -19.81 -3.62
C MET A 500 6.13 -18.35 -3.54
N LEU A 501 7.25 -18.08 -2.87
CA LEU A 501 7.84 -16.75 -2.75
C LEU A 501 8.52 -16.27 -4.05
N SER A 502 9.03 -17.20 -4.86
CA SER A 502 9.72 -16.88 -6.10
C SER A 502 8.78 -16.55 -7.26
N GLN A 503 7.65 -17.23 -7.35
CA GLN A 503 6.72 -17.14 -8.48
C GLN A 503 6.09 -15.77 -8.73
N PRO A 504 5.62 -14.99 -7.70
CA PRO A 504 4.98 -13.72 -7.96
C PRO A 504 5.90 -12.73 -8.70
N ALA A 505 5.44 -12.25 -9.85
CA ALA A 505 6.22 -11.34 -10.71
C ALA A 505 6.35 -9.93 -10.14
N THR A 506 5.38 -9.52 -9.31
CA THR A 506 5.40 -8.23 -8.62
C THR A 506 5.52 -8.47 -7.12
N LYS A 507 6.54 -7.89 -6.50
CA LYS A 507 6.80 -8.03 -5.06
C LYS A 507 6.81 -6.66 -4.40
N LEU A 508 5.97 -6.49 -3.38
CA LEU A 508 5.90 -5.29 -2.55
C LEU A 508 6.53 -5.61 -1.19
N PHE A 509 7.61 -4.96 -0.88
CA PHE A 509 8.35 -5.13 0.37
C PHE A 509 8.15 -3.91 1.26
N PHE A 510 7.58 -4.11 2.42
CA PHE A 510 7.42 -3.10 3.45
C PHE A 510 8.42 -3.32 4.58
N LYS A 511 8.33 -2.49 5.63
CA LYS A 511 9.13 -2.68 6.84
C LYS A 511 8.95 -4.07 7.42
N THR A 512 10.05 -4.72 7.78
CA THR A 512 10.06 -5.91 8.62
C THR A 512 11.20 -5.83 9.63
N THR A 513 10.91 -6.19 10.87
CA THR A 513 11.87 -6.22 11.98
C THR A 513 12.50 -7.60 12.16
N GLU A 514 11.94 -8.64 11.53
CA GLU A 514 12.49 -9.99 11.54
C GLU A 514 13.80 -10.02 10.72
N PRO A 515 14.98 -10.34 11.34
CA PRO A 515 16.27 -10.27 10.63
C PRO A 515 16.35 -11.21 9.41
N HIS A 516 15.82 -12.44 9.53
CA HIS A 516 15.79 -13.39 8.41
C HIS A 516 14.93 -12.90 7.25
N ALA A 517 13.79 -12.29 7.55
CA ALA A 517 12.91 -11.69 6.55
C ALA A 517 13.56 -10.49 5.86
N ALA A 518 14.18 -9.58 6.63
CA ALA A 518 14.89 -8.42 6.09
C ALA A 518 16.07 -8.83 5.20
N LYS A 519 16.82 -9.86 5.60
CA LYS A 519 17.90 -10.42 4.78
C LYS A 519 17.35 -11.03 3.50
N TRP A 520 16.31 -11.87 3.59
CA TRP A 520 15.69 -12.46 2.42
C TRP A 520 15.15 -11.41 1.43
N ILE A 521 14.55 -10.33 1.92
CA ILE A 521 14.10 -9.22 1.06
C ILE A 521 15.31 -8.56 0.36
N SER A 522 16.40 -8.32 1.09
CA SER A 522 17.64 -7.78 0.52
C SER A 522 18.18 -8.68 -0.60
N ASP A 523 18.25 -9.99 -0.37
CA ASP A 523 18.68 -10.99 -1.34
C ASP A 523 17.69 -11.10 -2.52
N ALA A 524 16.38 -11.06 -2.24
CA ALA A 524 15.33 -11.06 -3.26
C ALA A 524 15.35 -9.80 -4.13
N ILE A 525 15.68 -8.63 -3.58
CA ILE A 525 15.93 -7.40 -4.34
C ILE A 525 17.13 -7.59 -5.25
N GLY A 526 18.21 -8.15 -4.73
CA GLY A 526 19.39 -8.55 -5.46
C GLY A 526 20.62 -7.68 -5.21
N GLU A 527 21.74 -8.17 -5.72
CA GLU A 527 23.05 -7.55 -5.58
C GLU A 527 23.44 -6.78 -6.84
N ILE A 528 24.27 -5.77 -6.66
CA ILE A 528 24.86 -4.98 -7.73
C ILE A 528 26.38 -5.10 -7.72
N GLU A 529 26.95 -5.17 -8.90
CA GLU A 529 28.40 -5.00 -9.09
C GLU A 529 28.73 -3.50 -9.22
N VAL A 530 29.70 -3.07 -8.46
CA VAL A 530 30.10 -1.65 -8.37
C VAL A 530 31.58 -1.52 -8.62
N GLU A 531 31.96 -0.69 -9.58
CA GLU A 531 33.35 -0.29 -9.81
C GLU A 531 33.70 0.89 -8.91
N ARG A 532 34.77 0.74 -8.11
CA ARG A 532 35.33 1.81 -7.29
C ARG A 532 36.77 2.03 -7.61
N LEU A 533 37.17 3.30 -7.72
CA LEU A 533 38.57 3.70 -7.73
C LEU A 533 39.11 3.68 -6.30
N LYS A 534 39.98 2.73 -6.00
CA LYS A 534 40.68 2.65 -4.74
C LYS A 534 41.99 3.46 -4.87
N GLU A 535 42.05 4.59 -4.18
CA GLU A 535 43.27 5.38 -4.08
C GLU A 535 44.14 4.78 -2.95
N SER A 536 45.25 4.20 -3.30
CA SER A 536 46.28 3.77 -2.33
C SER A 536 47.39 4.79 -2.27
N ARG A 537 47.63 5.33 -1.08
CA ARG A 537 48.78 6.24 -0.82
C ARG A 537 49.87 5.48 -0.10
N SER A 538 51.00 5.30 -0.74
CA SER A 538 52.22 4.88 -0.04
C SER A 538 53.04 6.11 0.30
N MET A 539 53.25 6.37 1.60
CA MET A 539 54.22 7.36 2.07
C MET A 539 55.60 6.75 2.06
N LYS A 540 56.48 7.31 1.25
CA LYS A 540 57.92 7.11 1.38
C LYS A 540 58.53 8.37 1.96
N LEU A 541 59.71 8.24 2.60
CA LEU A 541 60.42 9.33 3.29
C LEU A 541 60.67 10.57 2.42
N PHE A 542 60.62 10.40 1.10
CA PHE A 542 60.72 11.48 0.11
C PHE A 542 59.68 11.26 -1.01
N GLY A 543 58.44 11.71 -0.78
CA GLY A 543 57.39 11.74 -1.78
C GLY A 543 56.23 10.77 -1.55
N SER A 544 54.99 11.21 -1.84
CA SER A 544 53.79 10.37 -1.85
C SER A 544 53.48 9.87 -3.26
N ARG A 545 53.43 8.56 -3.46
CA ARG A 545 52.97 7.96 -4.72
C ARG A 545 51.50 7.56 -4.58
N LYS A 546 50.66 8.13 -5.41
CA LYS A 546 49.26 7.74 -5.52
C LYS A 546 49.13 6.64 -6.57
N SER A 547 48.56 5.52 -6.19
CA SER A 547 48.21 4.43 -7.09
C SER A 547 46.69 4.30 -7.13
N TYR A 548 46.14 4.22 -8.32
CA TYR A 548 44.70 4.02 -8.53
C TYR A 548 44.50 2.61 -9.06
N ALA A 549 43.70 1.80 -8.35
CA ALA A 549 43.26 0.49 -8.80
C ALA A 549 41.73 0.48 -8.92
N MET A 550 41.24 -0.09 -9.99
CA MET A 550 39.81 -0.36 -10.11
C MET A 550 39.46 -1.62 -9.32
N GLU A 551 38.61 -1.50 -8.34
CA GLU A 551 38.09 -2.62 -7.54
C GLU A 551 36.62 -2.83 -7.90
N ILE A 552 36.29 -4.07 -8.29
CA ILE A 552 34.89 -4.49 -8.51
C ILE A 552 34.43 -5.14 -7.21
N ALA A 553 33.38 -4.58 -6.60
CA ALA A 553 32.79 -5.10 -5.39
C ALA A 553 31.31 -5.43 -5.60
N THR A 554 30.88 -6.59 -5.17
CA THR A 554 29.45 -6.97 -5.13
C THR A 554 28.85 -6.49 -3.82
N LYS A 555 27.68 -5.83 -3.90
CA LYS A 555 26.96 -5.32 -2.74
C LYS A 555 25.45 -5.45 -2.93
N PRO A 556 24.69 -5.68 -1.85
CA PRO A 556 23.23 -5.62 -1.94
C PRO A 556 22.78 -4.23 -2.40
N LEU A 557 21.78 -4.19 -3.30
CA LEU A 557 21.18 -2.92 -3.77
C LEU A 557 20.49 -2.18 -2.63
N VAL A 558 19.85 -2.91 -1.71
CA VAL A 558 19.21 -2.41 -0.49
C VAL A 558 19.66 -3.29 0.66
N MET A 559 20.21 -2.71 1.73
CA MET A 559 20.66 -3.48 2.88
C MET A 559 19.48 -3.93 3.76
N ALA A 560 19.63 -5.04 4.46
CA ALA A 560 18.65 -5.53 5.43
C ALA A 560 18.31 -4.48 6.51
N SER A 561 19.31 -3.70 6.97
CA SER A 561 19.13 -2.60 7.92
C SER A 561 18.26 -1.45 7.37
N GLU A 562 18.35 -1.17 6.07
CA GLU A 562 17.49 -0.15 5.43
C GLU A 562 16.04 -0.61 5.39
N ILE A 563 15.80 -1.92 5.17
CA ILE A 563 14.46 -2.51 5.17
C ILE A 563 13.85 -2.46 6.57
N SER A 564 14.62 -2.83 7.58
CA SER A 564 14.17 -2.79 8.98
C SER A 564 13.96 -1.35 9.50
N GLY A 565 14.67 -0.38 8.93
CA GLY A 565 14.55 1.06 9.25
C GLY A 565 13.47 1.80 8.48
N LEU A 566 12.69 1.16 7.61
CA LEU A 566 11.62 1.83 6.86
C LEU A 566 10.56 2.42 7.78
N GLU A 567 10.03 3.58 7.40
CA GLU A 567 8.86 4.16 8.04
C GLU A 567 7.57 3.48 7.54
N PRO A 568 6.46 3.56 8.30
CA PRO A 568 5.16 3.07 7.82
C PRO A 568 4.80 3.65 6.44
N LEU A 569 4.13 2.85 5.61
CA LEU A 569 3.76 3.16 4.22
C LEU A 569 4.95 3.33 3.26
N HIS A 570 6.20 3.17 3.71
CA HIS A 570 7.37 3.12 2.84
C HIS A 570 7.70 1.67 2.48
N GLY A 571 8.24 1.49 1.28
CA GLY A 571 8.62 0.16 0.82
C GLY A 571 9.36 0.18 -0.51
N PHE A 572 9.55 -1.01 -1.04
CA PHE A 572 10.12 -1.24 -2.36
C PHE A 572 9.17 -2.10 -3.19
N ILE A 573 8.99 -1.72 -4.45
CA ILE A 573 8.30 -2.56 -5.43
C ILE A 573 9.36 -3.12 -6.36
N LYS A 574 9.47 -4.46 -6.39
CA LYS A 574 10.31 -5.17 -7.34
C LYS A 574 9.46 -5.79 -8.43
N GLN A 575 9.82 -5.52 -9.67
CA GLN A 575 9.23 -6.13 -10.85
C GLN A 575 10.34 -6.41 -11.86
N GLU A 576 10.51 -7.67 -12.22
CA GLU A 576 11.64 -8.13 -13.05
C GLU A 576 12.98 -7.67 -12.45
N ASN A 577 13.82 -6.99 -13.23
CA ASN A 577 15.12 -6.46 -12.78
C ASN A 577 15.06 -5.00 -12.29
N LYS A 578 13.87 -4.47 -12.00
CA LYS A 578 13.67 -3.08 -11.55
C LYS A 578 13.13 -3.04 -10.14
N VAL A 579 13.68 -2.14 -9.35
CA VAL A 579 13.29 -1.90 -7.96
C VAL A 579 12.94 -0.43 -7.81
N VAL A 580 11.75 -0.14 -7.29
CA VAL A 580 11.24 1.23 -7.12
C VAL A 580 11.01 1.47 -5.63
N PRO A 581 11.71 2.41 -4.99
CA PRO A 581 11.36 2.87 -3.66
C PRO A 581 10.05 3.64 -3.73
N VAL A 582 9.13 3.36 -2.81
CA VAL A 582 7.77 3.92 -2.82
C VAL A 582 7.36 4.40 -1.44
N HIS A 583 6.56 5.47 -1.43
CA HIS A 583 5.81 5.92 -0.27
C HIS A 583 4.33 5.90 -0.63
N PHE A 584 3.57 4.95 -0.10
CA PHE A 584 2.16 4.78 -0.41
C PHE A 584 1.31 5.92 0.14
N GLN A 585 0.34 6.36 -0.65
CA GLN A 585 -0.69 7.27 -0.16
C GLN A 585 -1.64 6.49 0.75
N TYR A 586 -1.98 7.08 1.91
CA TYR A 586 -2.94 6.47 2.81
C TYR A 586 -4.34 6.42 2.19
N ALA A 587 -4.92 5.23 2.12
CA ALA A 587 -6.27 4.99 1.66
C ALA A 587 -7.22 5.00 2.87
N ARG A 588 -7.95 6.10 3.07
CA ARG A 588 -8.93 6.20 4.17
C ARG A 588 -9.97 5.08 4.06
N LYS A 589 -10.34 4.47 5.19
CA LYS A 589 -11.47 3.53 5.25
C LYS A 589 -12.77 4.31 4.94
N HIS A 590 -13.59 3.74 4.06
CA HIS A 590 -14.95 4.23 3.78
C HIS A 590 -15.89 3.12 4.22
N GLY A 591 -16.20 3.05 5.50
CA GLY A 591 -17.08 2.02 6.04
C GLY A 591 -18.56 2.39 5.83
N GLY A 592 -19.37 1.41 5.42
CA GLY A 592 -20.83 1.53 5.31
C GLY A 592 -21.55 0.31 5.89
N GLN A 593 -20.82 -0.78 6.13
CA GLN A 593 -21.36 -2.03 6.64
C GLN A 593 -20.69 -2.41 7.97
N PRO A 594 -21.41 -3.08 8.88
CA PRO A 594 -20.79 -3.62 10.09
C PRO A 594 -19.73 -4.67 9.72
N GLU A 595 -18.60 -4.62 10.40
CA GLU A 595 -17.49 -5.56 10.19
C GLU A 595 -17.89 -6.99 10.55
N PHE A 596 -18.67 -7.16 11.63
CA PHE A 596 -19.19 -8.43 12.13
C PHE A 596 -20.59 -8.26 12.71
N ILE A 597 -21.47 -9.24 12.48
CA ILE A 597 -22.80 -9.34 13.12
C ILE A 597 -22.86 -10.72 13.76
N GLU A 598 -22.81 -10.75 15.07
CA GLU A 598 -22.77 -12.01 15.83
C GLU A 598 -24.02 -12.86 15.59
N ARG A 599 -23.83 -14.11 15.19
CA ARG A 599 -24.87 -15.12 15.13
C ARG A 599 -25.09 -15.69 16.54
N LYS A 600 -26.31 -15.64 17.01
CA LYS A 600 -26.68 -16.32 18.25
C LYS A 600 -26.51 -17.83 18.07
N LEU A 601 -25.54 -18.38 18.77
CA LEU A 601 -25.40 -19.84 18.86
C LEU A 601 -26.50 -20.39 19.78
N PRO A 602 -27.00 -21.62 19.55
CA PRO A 602 -27.91 -22.26 20.50
C PRO A 602 -27.26 -22.29 21.87
N GLU A 603 -27.97 -21.86 22.89
CA GLU A 603 -27.51 -21.94 24.27
C GLU A 603 -27.14 -23.38 24.60
N ILE A 604 -25.92 -23.60 25.08
CA ILE A 604 -25.52 -24.88 25.64
C ILE A 604 -26.43 -25.09 26.85
N ALA A 605 -27.34 -26.04 26.74
CA ALA A 605 -28.21 -26.39 27.86
C ALA A 605 -27.31 -26.60 29.09
N PRO A 606 -27.64 -25.96 30.22
CA PRO A 606 -26.83 -26.11 31.42
C PRO A 606 -26.71 -27.62 31.70
N ARG A 607 -25.49 -28.11 31.85
CA ARG A 607 -25.24 -29.49 32.18
C ARG A 607 -26.15 -29.82 33.39
N PRO A 608 -26.99 -30.84 33.32
CA PRO A 608 -27.74 -31.22 34.49
C PRO A 608 -26.73 -31.37 35.62
N SER A 609 -26.98 -30.68 36.72
CA SER A 609 -26.11 -30.74 37.90
C SER A 609 -25.93 -32.25 38.21
N PRO A 610 -24.68 -32.69 38.42
CA PRO A 610 -24.46 -34.10 38.76
C PRO A 610 -25.41 -34.41 39.91
N PRO A 611 -26.14 -35.55 39.86
CA PRO A 611 -27.08 -35.88 40.91
C PRO A 611 -26.33 -35.75 42.24
N THR A 612 -26.87 -34.89 43.12
CA THR A 612 -26.31 -34.72 44.45
C THR A 612 -26.38 -36.10 45.09
N LEU A 613 -25.21 -36.76 45.21
CA LEU A 613 -25.07 -37.97 45.97
C LEU A 613 -25.53 -37.62 47.38
N ILE A 614 -26.81 -37.88 47.67
CA ILE A 614 -27.28 -37.86 49.05
C ILE A 614 -26.57 -39.05 49.72
N VAL A 615 -25.41 -38.76 50.32
CA VAL A 615 -24.78 -39.68 51.25
C VAL A 615 -25.76 -39.77 52.43
N ARG A 616 -26.65 -40.76 52.39
CA ARG A 616 -27.42 -41.14 53.55
C ARG A 616 -26.42 -41.62 54.59
N THR A 617 -26.07 -40.72 55.50
CA THR A 617 -25.38 -41.07 56.73
C THR A 617 -26.38 -41.90 57.55
N GLU A 618 -26.37 -43.22 57.33
CA GLU A 618 -26.93 -44.14 58.33
C GLU A 618 -26.14 -43.98 59.61
N GLN A 619 -26.77 -43.37 60.59
CA GLN A 619 -26.24 -43.36 61.95
C GLN A 619 -26.18 -44.85 62.45
N SER A 620 -25.05 -45.53 62.17
CA SER A 620 -24.69 -46.78 62.80
C SER A 620 -24.45 -46.53 64.28
N LYS A 621 -25.37 -47.00 65.10
CA LYS A 621 -25.16 -47.12 66.56
C LYS A 621 -23.94 -47.97 66.77
N THR A 622 -22.92 -47.37 67.32
CA THR A 622 -21.67 -48.02 67.74
C THR A 622 -21.98 -48.97 68.94
N PRO A 623 -21.63 -50.27 68.90
CA PRO A 623 -21.39 -51.05 70.09
C PRO A 623 -19.93 -50.83 70.53
N ALA A 624 -19.74 -50.54 71.81
CA ALA A 624 -18.45 -50.40 72.40
C ALA A 624 -17.68 -51.74 72.41
N ALA A 625 -16.37 -51.60 72.42
CA ALA A 625 -15.35 -52.60 72.68
C ALA A 625 -14.93 -53.52 71.52
N LEU A 626 -13.81 -53.08 70.85
CA LEU A 626 -12.64 -54.00 70.69
C LEU A 626 -11.45 -53.09 70.34
N GLN A 627 -10.62 -52.84 71.36
CA GLN A 627 -9.24 -52.37 71.18
C GLN A 627 -8.44 -53.51 70.59
N ALA A 628 -8.12 -53.50 69.34
CA ALA A 628 -7.09 -54.33 68.74
C ALA A 628 -5.93 -53.42 68.33
N THR A 629 -4.86 -53.50 69.08
CA THR A 629 -3.57 -52.92 68.77
C THR A 629 -3.01 -53.57 67.52
N LEU A 630 -2.87 -52.77 66.42
CA LEU A 630 -2.06 -53.16 65.26
C LEU A 630 -0.60 -52.81 65.53
N PRO A 631 0.34 -53.72 65.24
CA PRO A 631 1.76 -53.46 65.45
C PRO A 631 2.31 -52.43 64.47
N LEU A 632 3.06 -51.46 64.98
CA LEU A 632 3.93 -50.58 64.25
C LEU A 632 4.91 -51.42 63.41
N PHE A 633 4.90 -51.25 62.08
CA PHE A 633 6.00 -51.75 61.29
C PHE A 633 7.16 -50.77 61.41
N ASP A 634 8.25 -51.25 62.02
CA ASP A 634 9.59 -50.67 62.04
C ASP A 634 10.09 -50.63 60.57
N ALA A 635 10.42 -49.45 60.10
CA ALA A 635 11.12 -49.27 58.83
C ALA A 635 12.61 -49.63 59.05
N PRO A 636 13.23 -50.41 58.15
CA PRO A 636 14.67 -50.65 58.24
C PRO A 636 15.43 -49.35 57.86
N ALA A 637 16.33 -48.96 58.79
CA ALA A 637 17.38 -48.00 58.53
C ALA A 637 18.33 -48.54 57.44
N ASP A 638 18.93 -47.62 56.68
CA ASP A 638 20.01 -47.81 55.72
C ASP A 638 19.55 -47.97 54.22
N MET A 639 19.23 -46.85 53.64
CA MET A 639 19.58 -46.60 52.22
C MET A 639 20.34 -45.28 52.10
N PRO A 640 21.43 -45.20 51.33
CA PRO A 640 22.23 -44.00 51.20
C PRO A 640 21.52 -42.98 50.35
N VAL A 641 21.43 -41.77 50.88
CA VAL A 641 20.87 -40.61 50.16
C VAL A 641 21.86 -40.14 49.07
N ASP A 642 21.47 -40.27 47.82
CA ASP A 642 22.18 -39.69 46.68
C ASP A 642 22.06 -38.16 46.73
N LYS A 643 23.17 -37.47 46.98
CA LYS A 643 23.31 -36.02 47.12
C LYS A 643 23.45 -35.29 45.78
N SER A 644 22.96 -35.82 44.66
CA SER A 644 23.13 -35.22 43.34
C SER A 644 21.92 -34.47 42.77
N LYS A 645 20.96 -34.09 43.59
CA LYS A 645 19.88 -33.17 43.17
C LYS A 645 19.82 -31.95 44.06
N GLU A 646 20.73 -31.00 43.85
CA GLU A 646 20.55 -29.63 44.33
C GLU A 646 19.35 -29.00 43.66
N ALA A 647 18.35 -28.71 44.47
CA ALA A 647 17.20 -27.91 44.03
C ALA A 647 17.67 -26.47 43.75
N PHE A 648 17.55 -26.04 42.52
CA PHE A 648 17.81 -24.65 42.11
C PHE A 648 16.76 -23.74 42.77
N VAL A 649 17.16 -23.06 43.84
CA VAL A 649 16.38 -21.99 44.47
C VAL A 649 16.71 -20.69 43.72
N TRP A 650 15.77 -20.15 43.02
CA TRP A 650 15.92 -18.86 42.34
C TRP A 650 15.86 -17.73 43.37
N ASP A 651 16.97 -17.04 43.54
CA ASP A 651 17.06 -15.86 44.42
C ASP A 651 16.80 -14.58 43.60
N ALA A 652 15.65 -13.96 43.85
CA ALA A 652 15.18 -12.76 43.14
C ALA A 652 15.92 -11.47 43.53
N SER A 653 16.98 -11.53 44.35
CA SER A 653 17.67 -10.32 44.85
C SER A 653 18.94 -9.93 44.10
N LYS A 654 19.38 -10.70 43.07
CA LYS A 654 20.55 -10.33 42.25
C LYS A 654 20.08 -9.82 40.89
N GLY A 655 20.09 -8.49 40.77
CA GLY A 655 19.86 -7.80 39.50
C GLY A 655 20.97 -8.14 38.51
N ILE A 656 20.58 -8.07 37.23
CA ILE A 656 21.41 -8.25 36.06
C ILE A 656 22.39 -7.06 35.99
N GLU A 657 23.68 -7.32 36.04
CA GLU A 657 24.71 -6.50 35.41
C GLU A 657 24.96 -6.95 33.97
#